data_250e0121daff2e66dc9643c97169fd59
#
_entry.id   250e0121daff2e66dc9643c97169fd59
#
_cell.length_a   1.000
_cell.length_b   1.000
_cell.length_c   1.000
_cell.angle_alpha   90.00
_cell.angle_beta   90.00
_cell.angle_gamma   90.00
#
_symmetry.space_group_name_H-M   'P 1'
#
loop_
_entity.id
_entity.type
_entity.pdbx_description
1 polymer ?
#
loop_
_entity_poly.entity_id
_entity_poly.type
_entity_poly.pdbx_seq_one_letter_code
_entity_poly.pdbx_strand_id
1 'polypeptide(L)'
;MSEDRWNTVLVLGGIRSGKSAFAEALVADAPAVRYVATAVGGEDDPEWLARIEEHQRRRPQSWSTEETGADPTALTELLSSAGPEDTLLVDDLGGWVAAVLDPARQPNDDEADVTALAAAVRACRARVVLVSPEVGLSLVPVTPVGRAFADALGTTNQALAAACDGVVLVVAGQPTWLKRVTAAAPRRAPVVTATPAPPPPPVFVTPAADPAFATAPVEATVVAPPAADPLPEPPVSDALDGSTMSLPLVSSGLTRIQPGMDLPLPSSEAGPDARDRLGLVDLPGAGLGMVAEAVEFAAATQDTTSPQPWSSVRVVVISGRHGGGAAAGADPLDVERRVAETELGIGLLGRLAGQAGADLAVLRVQASGAMEDGPVTEAHAVETALRQGWQLADEATDAGRDALLLAGIGVGVEAAATAVLAATTGAEAATALPRVLLPGGRFDDHAWMVRCAAVRDALHRIRQEPRGAHDILREIGGLDLAVATGVLLGAAARRLPVLIDGPLGIAAGLVARDLAGQTRHWCLLPEAGTLALVKQGADVLGLTPVLELGLDLGEGANALAALPMLRTVLGLAASLPVHPALLAEPGDGGLTEEDDDPEAADEPATATAPDGFGNPAGAAEGSAAGVAQGSAAGVAGGSVAGAAEESPAGRDGDSAAGGVEDGAAGRS
;
A
#
# COMPACT_ATOMS: atom_id res chain seq x y z
N MET A 1 28.94 0.66 -30.34
CA MET A 1 28.57 0.19 -28.99
C MET A 1 29.64 0.74 -28.08
N SER A 2 29.28 1.73 -27.26
CA SER A 2 30.23 2.40 -26.35
C SER A 2 30.65 1.42 -25.27
N GLU A 3 31.94 1.17 -25.16
CA GLU A 3 32.53 0.39 -24.06
C GLU A 3 32.33 1.16 -22.75
N ASP A 4 31.20 0.91 -22.08
CA ASP A 4 30.97 1.36 -20.71
C ASP A 4 31.91 0.54 -19.80
N ARG A 5 33.07 1.13 -19.46
CA ARG A 5 34.05 0.53 -18.54
C ARG A 5 33.50 0.62 -17.11
N TRP A 6 32.92 -0.47 -16.64
CA TRP A 6 32.55 -0.65 -15.24
C TRP A 6 33.43 -1.74 -14.60
N ASN A 7 33.69 -1.63 -13.30
CA ASN A 7 34.34 -2.68 -12.53
C ASN A 7 33.30 -3.49 -11.73
N THR A 8 32.28 -2.82 -11.20
CA THR A 8 31.30 -3.47 -10.30
C THR A 8 29.87 -3.15 -10.72
N VAL A 9 29.03 -4.20 -10.86
CA VAL A 9 27.61 -4.07 -11.19
C VAL A 9 26.80 -4.94 -10.23
N LEU A 10 25.75 -4.36 -9.66
CA LEU A 10 24.72 -5.07 -8.89
C LEU A 10 23.51 -5.34 -9.79
N VAL A 11 23.15 -6.61 -9.92
CA VAL A 11 21.98 -7.09 -10.67
C VAL A 11 20.91 -7.56 -9.71
N LEU A 12 19.83 -6.80 -9.63
CA LEU A 12 18.67 -7.04 -8.77
C LEU A 12 17.53 -7.70 -9.57
N GLY A 13 16.68 -8.45 -8.88
CA GLY A 13 15.44 -8.98 -9.48
C GLY A 13 14.76 -10.04 -8.65
N GLY A 14 13.46 -10.20 -8.84
CA GLY A 14 12.64 -11.20 -8.16
C GLY A 14 12.98 -12.66 -8.55
N ILE A 15 12.27 -13.61 -7.96
CA ILE A 15 12.37 -15.04 -8.32
C ILE A 15 11.96 -15.20 -9.80
N ARG A 16 12.78 -15.94 -10.58
CA ARG A 16 12.57 -16.19 -12.03
C ARG A 16 12.50 -14.93 -12.90
N SER A 17 13.04 -13.80 -12.43
CA SER A 17 13.10 -12.55 -13.19
C SER A 17 14.03 -12.57 -14.40
N GLY A 18 14.96 -13.56 -14.48
CA GLY A 18 16.02 -13.61 -15.48
C GLY A 18 17.33 -12.94 -15.05
N LYS A 19 17.44 -12.50 -13.77
CA LYS A 19 18.63 -11.80 -13.23
C LYS A 19 19.94 -12.55 -13.44
N SER A 20 19.98 -13.88 -13.14
CA SER A 20 21.20 -14.69 -13.30
C SER A 20 21.60 -14.83 -14.78
N ALA A 21 20.64 -15.05 -15.68
CA ALA A 21 20.92 -15.12 -17.12
C ALA A 21 21.46 -13.78 -17.67
N PHE A 22 20.93 -12.66 -17.19
CA PHE A 22 21.42 -11.32 -17.54
C PHE A 22 22.83 -11.08 -16.99
N ALA A 23 23.10 -11.49 -15.75
CA ALA A 23 24.41 -11.39 -15.12
C ALA A 23 25.48 -12.25 -15.85
N GLU A 24 25.12 -13.48 -16.25
CA GLU A 24 25.96 -14.34 -17.08
C GLU A 24 26.29 -13.67 -18.43
N ALA A 25 25.29 -13.04 -19.06
CA ALA A 25 25.50 -12.31 -20.34
C ALA A 25 26.43 -11.10 -20.18
N LEU A 26 26.45 -10.43 -19.03
CA LEU A 26 27.36 -9.30 -18.77
C LEU A 26 28.84 -9.70 -18.75
N VAL A 27 29.15 -10.94 -18.41
CA VAL A 27 30.54 -11.46 -18.30
C VAL A 27 30.88 -12.48 -19.39
N ALA A 28 29.99 -12.70 -20.35
CA ALA A 28 30.17 -13.70 -21.41
C ALA A 28 31.42 -13.48 -22.28
N ASP A 29 31.86 -12.23 -22.42
CA ASP A 29 33.05 -11.86 -23.22
C ASP A 29 34.38 -12.07 -22.44
N ALA A 30 34.33 -12.39 -21.16
CA ALA A 30 35.51 -12.60 -20.35
C ALA A 30 36.18 -13.95 -20.69
N PRO A 31 37.52 -14.01 -20.83
CA PRO A 31 38.23 -15.23 -21.19
C PRO A 31 38.11 -16.33 -20.13
N ALA A 32 37.96 -15.93 -18.86
CA ALA A 32 37.71 -16.79 -17.71
C ALA A 32 36.85 -16.06 -16.70
N VAL A 33 35.91 -16.77 -16.07
CA VAL A 33 35.04 -16.24 -15.01
C VAL A 33 35.11 -17.15 -13.81
N ARG A 34 35.33 -16.58 -12.64
CA ARG A 34 35.16 -17.24 -11.35
C ARG A 34 33.73 -17.05 -10.90
N TYR A 35 32.95 -18.11 -10.98
CA TYR A 35 31.59 -18.12 -10.47
C TYR A 35 31.62 -18.44 -8.98
N VAL A 36 31.10 -17.52 -8.17
CA VAL A 36 31.10 -17.60 -6.72
C VAL A 36 29.69 -17.93 -6.24
N ALA A 37 29.51 -19.14 -5.70
CA ALA A 37 28.27 -19.58 -5.09
C ALA A 37 28.30 -19.30 -3.59
N THR A 38 27.29 -18.60 -3.10
CA THR A 38 27.18 -18.21 -1.68
C THR A 38 26.18 -19.05 -0.90
N ALA A 39 25.34 -19.82 -1.60
CA ALA A 39 24.30 -20.63 -0.97
C ALA A 39 24.89 -21.84 -0.23
N VAL A 40 24.41 -22.06 0.99
CA VAL A 40 24.73 -23.22 1.83
C VAL A 40 23.46 -24.02 2.10
N GLY A 41 23.47 -25.33 1.85
CA GLY A 41 22.32 -26.21 2.10
C GLY A 41 21.38 -26.34 0.91
N GLY A 42 20.34 -27.16 1.07
CA GLY A 42 19.37 -27.47 0.00
C GLY A 42 19.70 -28.78 -0.72
N GLU A 43 20.67 -29.56 -0.22
CA GLU A 43 21.04 -30.85 -0.79
C GLU A 43 19.89 -31.87 -0.78
N ASP A 44 18.91 -31.68 0.09
CA ASP A 44 17.71 -32.51 0.22
C ASP A 44 16.51 -32.00 -0.64
N ASP A 45 16.64 -30.86 -1.35
CA ASP A 45 15.57 -30.30 -2.19
C ASP A 45 15.80 -30.64 -3.68
N PRO A 46 15.02 -31.58 -4.27
CA PRO A 46 15.16 -31.96 -5.68
C PRO A 46 14.96 -30.83 -6.69
N GLU A 47 14.10 -29.85 -6.37
CA GLU A 47 13.86 -28.68 -7.24
C GLU A 47 15.05 -27.72 -7.21
N TRP A 48 15.70 -27.60 -6.07
CA TRP A 48 16.91 -26.80 -5.89
C TRP A 48 18.10 -27.41 -6.65
N LEU A 49 18.30 -28.73 -6.52
CA LEU A 49 19.33 -29.49 -7.25
C LEU A 49 19.14 -29.39 -8.78
N ALA A 50 17.90 -29.52 -9.26
CA ALA A 50 17.59 -29.40 -10.68
C ALA A 50 17.91 -27.99 -11.22
N ARG A 51 17.72 -26.93 -10.41
CA ARG A 51 18.11 -25.57 -10.75
C ARG A 51 19.61 -25.39 -10.84
N ILE A 52 20.36 -25.94 -9.89
CA ILE A 52 21.84 -25.91 -9.92
C ILE A 52 22.35 -26.57 -11.18
N GLU A 53 21.84 -27.78 -11.52
CA GLU A 53 22.23 -28.48 -12.73
C GLU A 53 21.89 -27.71 -14.01
N GLU A 54 20.76 -27.02 -14.04
CA GLU A 54 20.40 -26.19 -15.20
C GLU A 54 21.32 -24.99 -15.34
N HIS A 55 21.70 -24.34 -14.24
CA HIS A 55 22.67 -23.25 -14.22
C HIS A 55 24.07 -23.73 -14.64
N GLN A 56 24.51 -24.89 -14.15
CA GLN A 56 25.79 -25.48 -14.53
C GLN A 56 25.86 -25.86 -16.01
N ARG A 57 24.75 -26.37 -16.61
CA ARG A 57 24.69 -26.72 -18.04
C ARG A 57 24.81 -25.52 -18.97
N ARG A 58 24.44 -24.32 -18.54
CA ARG A 58 24.53 -23.08 -19.33
C ARG A 58 25.92 -22.45 -19.32
N ARG A 59 26.77 -22.84 -18.36
CA ARG A 59 28.09 -22.19 -18.19
C ARG A 59 29.13 -22.80 -19.13
N PRO A 60 30.00 -21.93 -19.73
CA PRO A 60 31.16 -22.43 -20.48
C PRO A 60 32.12 -23.24 -19.60
N GLN A 61 32.80 -24.24 -20.19
CA GLN A 61 33.81 -25.03 -19.48
C GLN A 61 35.03 -24.22 -18.99
N SER A 62 35.21 -22.99 -19.50
CA SER A 62 36.25 -22.07 -19.06
C SER A 62 35.95 -21.37 -17.74
N TRP A 63 34.76 -21.55 -17.20
CA TRP A 63 34.38 -20.97 -15.91
C TRP A 63 34.76 -21.89 -14.76
N SER A 64 35.34 -21.35 -13.69
CA SER A 64 35.58 -22.05 -12.45
C SER A 64 34.49 -21.72 -11.44
N THR A 65 34.08 -22.74 -10.64
CA THR A 65 33.14 -22.51 -9.54
C THR A 65 33.90 -22.51 -8.21
N GLU A 66 33.59 -21.52 -7.37
CA GLU A 66 34.13 -21.38 -6.01
C GLU A 66 32.96 -21.18 -5.04
N GLU A 67 32.96 -21.93 -3.94
CA GLU A 67 31.91 -21.86 -2.92
C GLU A 67 32.45 -21.14 -1.69
N THR A 68 31.75 -20.11 -1.21
CA THR A 68 32.18 -19.36 -0.01
C THR A 68 31.71 -20.02 1.29
N GLY A 69 30.87 -21.06 1.22
CA GLY A 69 30.37 -21.76 2.40
C GLY A 69 29.54 -20.86 3.34
N ALA A 70 29.46 -21.28 4.61
CA ALA A 70 28.70 -20.61 5.66
C ALA A 70 29.42 -19.40 6.29
N ASP A 71 30.65 -19.08 5.86
CA ASP A 71 31.41 -17.97 6.41
C ASP A 71 31.22 -16.69 5.56
N PRO A 72 30.49 -15.68 6.05
CA PRO A 72 30.30 -14.43 5.32
C PRO A 72 31.59 -13.66 5.03
N THR A 73 32.66 -13.87 5.83
CA THR A 73 33.93 -13.18 5.62
C THR A 73 34.67 -13.69 4.40
N ALA A 74 34.42 -14.93 3.98
CA ALA A 74 35.06 -15.55 2.82
C ALA A 74 34.80 -14.77 1.51
N LEU A 75 33.58 -14.25 1.31
CA LEU A 75 33.26 -13.40 0.15
C LEU A 75 34.02 -12.06 0.20
N THR A 76 34.13 -11.46 1.37
CA THR A 76 34.86 -10.19 1.59
C THR A 76 36.37 -10.36 1.32
N GLU A 77 36.96 -11.47 1.78
CA GLU A 77 38.36 -11.82 1.55
C GLU A 77 38.63 -12.12 0.07
N LEU A 78 37.73 -12.86 -0.59
CA LEU A 78 37.82 -13.17 -2.02
C LEU A 78 37.81 -11.90 -2.88
N LEU A 79 36.88 -10.96 -2.62
CA LEU A 79 36.83 -9.67 -3.32
C LEU A 79 38.05 -8.81 -3.07
N SER A 80 38.59 -8.85 -1.84
CA SER A 80 39.79 -8.10 -1.46
C SER A 80 41.06 -8.64 -2.11
N SER A 81 41.13 -9.94 -2.37
CA SER A 81 42.26 -10.62 -3.00
C SER A 81 42.23 -10.62 -4.53
N ALA A 82 41.09 -10.31 -5.13
CA ALA A 82 40.90 -10.35 -6.59
C ALA A 82 41.72 -9.26 -7.31
N GLY A 83 42.43 -9.67 -8.37
CA GLY A 83 43.27 -8.80 -9.19
C GLY A 83 42.50 -8.13 -10.33
N PRO A 84 43.13 -7.15 -11.01
CA PRO A 84 42.48 -6.40 -12.11
C PRO A 84 42.16 -7.24 -13.35
N GLU A 85 42.76 -8.41 -13.49
CA GLU A 85 42.53 -9.34 -14.62
C GLU A 85 41.43 -10.39 -14.30
N ASP A 86 40.97 -10.42 -13.04
CA ASP A 86 39.93 -11.38 -12.62
C ASP A 86 38.53 -10.86 -13.01
N THR A 87 37.66 -11.79 -13.39
CA THR A 87 36.22 -11.56 -13.57
C THR A 87 35.46 -12.47 -12.63
N LEU A 88 34.67 -11.89 -11.76
CA LEU A 88 33.89 -12.56 -10.72
C LEU A 88 32.38 -12.42 -11.01
N LEU A 89 31.64 -13.51 -10.87
CA LEU A 89 30.18 -13.51 -10.87
C LEU A 89 29.70 -14.16 -9.59
N VAL A 90 29.14 -13.37 -8.68
CA VAL A 90 28.61 -13.82 -7.38
C VAL A 90 27.10 -14.05 -7.50
N ASP A 91 26.65 -15.27 -7.34
CA ASP A 91 25.24 -15.68 -7.48
C ASP A 91 24.84 -16.68 -6.36
N ASP A 92 23.96 -16.31 -5.40
CA ASP A 92 23.38 -14.98 -5.21
C ASP A 92 23.59 -14.53 -3.75
N LEU A 93 23.46 -13.23 -3.51
CA LEU A 93 23.68 -12.65 -2.19
C LEU A 93 22.63 -13.06 -1.14
N GLY A 94 21.54 -13.69 -1.54
CA GLY A 94 20.57 -14.26 -0.60
C GLY A 94 21.20 -15.34 0.28
N GLY A 95 22.05 -16.21 -0.28
CA GLY A 95 22.81 -17.19 0.49
C GLY A 95 23.78 -16.57 1.47
N TRP A 96 24.47 -15.50 1.05
CA TRP A 96 25.37 -14.75 1.92
C TRP A 96 24.64 -14.10 3.10
N VAL A 97 23.47 -13.45 2.86
CA VAL A 97 22.63 -12.87 3.92
C VAL A 97 22.12 -13.95 4.89
N ALA A 98 21.76 -15.13 4.38
CA ALA A 98 21.35 -16.25 5.24
C ALA A 98 22.48 -16.69 6.18
N ALA A 99 23.74 -16.70 5.69
CA ALA A 99 24.91 -17.02 6.50
C ALA A 99 25.23 -15.92 7.53
N VAL A 100 25.01 -14.65 7.20
CA VAL A 100 25.15 -13.52 8.15
C VAL A 100 24.14 -13.64 9.29
N LEU A 101 22.89 -14.03 9.00
CA LEU A 101 21.81 -14.14 9.98
C LEU A 101 21.80 -15.47 10.76
N ASP A 102 22.79 -16.35 10.57
CA ASP A 102 22.85 -17.64 11.28
C ASP A 102 22.94 -17.44 12.79
N PRO A 103 21.93 -17.90 13.59
CA PRO A 103 21.95 -17.76 15.05
C PRO A 103 23.11 -18.50 15.72
N ALA A 104 23.70 -19.48 15.06
CA ALA A 104 24.85 -20.22 15.58
C ALA A 104 26.15 -19.38 15.55
N ARG A 105 26.16 -18.30 14.81
CA ARG A 105 27.32 -17.39 14.69
C ARG A 105 27.34 -16.39 15.85
N GLN A 106 28.44 -16.37 16.59
CA GLN A 106 28.65 -15.46 17.73
C GLN A 106 30.06 -14.86 17.69
N PRO A 107 30.27 -13.54 17.88
CA PRO A 107 29.24 -12.51 17.95
C PRO A 107 28.62 -12.24 16.58
N ASN A 108 27.32 -11.91 16.58
CA ASN A 108 26.60 -11.53 15.37
C ASN A 108 26.64 -10.00 15.26
N ASP A 109 27.29 -9.48 14.21
CA ASP A 109 27.35 -8.04 13.90
C ASP A 109 27.05 -7.86 12.41
N ASP A 110 25.78 -7.99 12.08
CA ASP A 110 25.26 -7.95 10.72
C ASP A 110 25.61 -6.63 10.01
N GLU A 111 25.64 -5.53 10.73
CA GLU A 111 25.94 -4.20 10.18
C GLU A 111 27.44 -4.08 9.84
N ALA A 112 28.31 -4.66 10.66
CA ALA A 112 29.74 -4.69 10.39
C ALA A 112 30.07 -5.54 9.16
N ASP A 113 29.41 -6.72 8.99
CA ASP A 113 29.62 -7.59 7.85
C ASP A 113 29.17 -6.92 6.53
N VAL A 114 27.99 -6.28 6.52
CA VAL A 114 27.49 -5.53 5.36
C VAL A 114 28.41 -4.36 5.02
N THR A 115 28.90 -3.65 6.03
CA THR A 115 29.83 -2.53 5.85
C THR A 115 31.16 -3.00 5.27
N ALA A 116 31.70 -4.11 5.76
CA ALA A 116 32.95 -4.73 5.28
C ALA A 116 32.81 -5.19 3.83
N LEU A 117 31.72 -5.88 3.48
CA LEU A 117 31.45 -6.33 2.12
C LEU A 117 31.34 -5.12 1.16
N ALA A 118 30.58 -4.10 1.52
CA ALA A 118 30.44 -2.89 0.70
C ALA A 118 31.79 -2.14 0.52
N ALA A 119 32.65 -2.15 1.53
CA ALA A 119 33.99 -1.59 1.44
C ALA A 119 34.90 -2.42 0.50
N ALA A 120 34.83 -3.76 0.57
CA ALA A 120 35.56 -4.66 -0.32
C ALA A 120 35.14 -4.47 -1.78
N VAL A 121 33.84 -4.41 -2.06
CA VAL A 121 33.31 -4.14 -3.42
C VAL A 121 33.81 -2.80 -3.94
N ARG A 122 33.79 -1.75 -3.12
CA ARG A 122 34.25 -0.41 -3.52
C ARG A 122 35.76 -0.37 -3.82
N ALA A 123 36.56 -1.19 -3.10
CA ALA A 123 38.00 -1.26 -3.26
C ALA A 123 38.44 -2.26 -4.33
N CYS A 124 37.58 -3.17 -4.75
CA CYS A 124 37.88 -4.24 -5.70
C CYS A 124 38.31 -3.66 -7.05
N ARG A 125 39.37 -4.26 -7.63
CA ARG A 125 39.91 -3.89 -8.94
C ARG A 125 39.50 -4.84 -10.04
N ALA A 126 38.98 -6.01 -9.68
CA ALA A 126 38.44 -7.00 -10.57
C ALA A 126 37.13 -6.52 -11.22
N ARG A 127 36.75 -7.17 -12.31
CA ARG A 127 35.43 -7.03 -12.88
C ARG A 127 34.45 -7.92 -12.07
N VAL A 128 33.47 -7.31 -11.39
CA VAL A 128 32.57 -8.03 -10.49
C VAL A 128 31.13 -7.78 -10.86
N VAL A 129 30.36 -8.86 -11.01
CA VAL A 129 28.89 -8.83 -11.11
C VAL A 129 28.34 -9.52 -9.88
N LEU A 130 27.55 -8.78 -9.11
CA LEU A 130 26.84 -9.27 -7.93
C LEU A 130 25.38 -9.50 -8.29
N VAL A 131 24.85 -10.69 -8.03
CA VAL A 131 23.44 -11.02 -8.24
C VAL A 131 22.74 -11.07 -6.89
N SER A 132 21.64 -10.35 -6.75
CA SER A 132 20.87 -10.32 -5.52
C SER A 132 19.38 -10.41 -5.77
N PRO A 133 18.64 -11.18 -4.92
CA PRO A 133 17.20 -11.12 -4.95
C PRO A 133 16.70 -9.72 -4.53
N GLU A 134 15.70 -9.22 -5.25
CA GLU A 134 14.95 -8.03 -4.82
C GLU A 134 13.67 -8.51 -4.14
N VAL A 135 13.67 -8.47 -2.81
CA VAL A 135 12.55 -8.96 -1.98
C VAL A 135 11.51 -7.89 -1.68
N GLY A 136 11.87 -6.62 -1.86
CA GLY A 136 10.95 -5.48 -1.67
C GLY A 136 9.81 -5.43 -2.70
N LEU A 137 9.95 -6.15 -3.82
CA LEU A 137 8.92 -6.30 -4.86
C LEU A 137 8.11 -7.61 -4.73
N SER A 138 8.30 -8.37 -3.65
CA SER A 138 7.62 -9.64 -3.38
C SER A 138 6.67 -9.51 -2.19
N LEU A 139 5.85 -10.56 -1.97
CA LEU A 139 4.99 -10.64 -0.79
C LEU A 139 5.84 -10.57 0.49
N VAL A 140 5.39 -9.79 1.47
CA VAL A 140 6.05 -9.68 2.76
C VAL A 140 6.00 -11.04 3.46
N PRO A 141 7.15 -11.61 3.91
CA PRO A 141 7.17 -12.89 4.57
C PRO A 141 6.33 -12.91 5.85
N VAL A 142 5.51 -13.95 6.03
CA VAL A 142 4.63 -14.08 7.20
C VAL A 142 5.38 -14.47 8.47
N THR A 143 6.58 -15.06 8.35
CA THR A 143 7.39 -15.51 9.49
C THR A 143 8.36 -14.43 9.97
N PRO A 144 8.67 -14.35 11.28
CA PRO A 144 9.66 -13.40 11.81
C PRO A 144 11.04 -13.56 11.17
N VAL A 145 11.48 -14.80 10.93
CA VAL A 145 12.76 -15.10 10.30
C VAL A 145 12.78 -14.63 8.84
N GLY A 146 11.67 -14.87 8.10
CA GLY A 146 11.56 -14.38 6.74
C GLY A 146 11.61 -12.85 6.65
N ARG A 147 10.99 -12.14 7.59
CA ARG A 147 11.05 -10.66 7.65
C ARG A 147 12.45 -10.17 7.98
N ALA A 148 13.12 -10.76 8.98
CA ALA A 148 14.50 -10.42 9.30
C ALA A 148 15.44 -10.65 8.09
N PHE A 149 15.23 -11.73 7.34
CA PHE A 149 15.96 -11.99 6.10
C PHE A 149 15.67 -10.92 5.03
N ALA A 150 14.41 -10.54 4.83
CA ALA A 150 14.03 -9.52 3.85
C ALA A 150 14.63 -8.15 4.21
N ASP A 151 14.59 -7.78 5.48
CA ASP A 151 15.15 -6.52 5.99
C ASP A 151 16.68 -6.48 5.83
N ALA A 152 17.38 -7.54 6.22
CA ALA A 152 18.84 -7.65 6.09
C ALA A 152 19.27 -7.63 4.62
N LEU A 153 18.53 -8.35 3.73
CA LEU A 153 18.81 -8.35 2.30
C LEU A 153 18.56 -6.98 1.66
N GLY A 154 17.50 -6.29 2.06
CA GLY A 154 17.22 -4.92 1.63
C GLY A 154 18.33 -3.94 2.04
N THR A 155 18.79 -4.02 3.29
CA THR A 155 19.92 -3.23 3.81
C THR A 155 21.21 -3.52 3.04
N THR A 156 21.50 -4.80 2.77
CA THR A 156 22.64 -5.25 1.98
C THR A 156 22.57 -4.71 0.55
N ASN A 157 21.42 -4.85 -0.11
CA ASN A 157 21.19 -4.34 -1.46
C ASN A 157 21.43 -2.82 -1.53
N GLN A 158 20.97 -2.05 -0.55
CA GLN A 158 21.17 -0.61 -0.49
C GLN A 158 22.66 -0.24 -0.33
N ALA A 159 23.38 -0.92 0.58
CA ALA A 159 24.81 -0.68 0.80
C ALA A 159 25.64 -0.99 -0.45
N LEU A 160 25.33 -2.11 -1.13
CA LEU A 160 26.01 -2.53 -2.36
C LEU A 160 25.64 -1.66 -3.56
N ALA A 161 24.39 -1.21 -3.68
CA ALA A 161 23.98 -0.27 -4.71
C ALA A 161 24.75 1.06 -4.60
N ALA A 162 25.06 1.51 -3.38
CA ALA A 162 25.92 2.68 -3.15
C ALA A 162 27.38 2.42 -3.52
N ALA A 163 27.87 1.18 -3.33
CA ALA A 163 29.26 0.77 -3.55
C ALA A 163 29.58 0.48 -5.03
N CYS A 164 28.66 -0.12 -5.79
CA CYS A 164 28.83 -0.52 -7.18
C CYS A 164 28.85 0.66 -8.15
N ASP A 165 29.53 0.51 -9.30
CA ASP A 165 29.53 1.48 -10.40
C ASP A 165 28.18 1.53 -11.11
N GLY A 166 27.51 0.39 -11.27
CA GLY A 166 26.21 0.26 -11.90
C GLY A 166 25.22 -0.57 -11.08
N VAL A 167 23.92 -0.29 -11.25
CA VAL A 167 22.82 -1.07 -10.65
C VAL A 167 21.75 -1.31 -11.71
N VAL A 168 21.35 -2.57 -11.88
CA VAL A 168 20.35 -3.00 -12.85
C VAL A 168 19.24 -3.76 -12.13
N LEU A 169 17.99 -3.43 -12.41
CA LEU A 169 16.83 -4.22 -12.03
C LEU A 169 16.36 -5.05 -13.25
N VAL A 170 16.20 -6.36 -13.07
CA VAL A 170 15.71 -7.27 -14.11
C VAL A 170 14.31 -7.75 -13.75
N VAL A 171 13.34 -7.44 -14.62
CA VAL A 171 11.93 -7.86 -14.48
C VAL A 171 11.51 -8.53 -15.79
N ALA A 172 10.97 -9.74 -15.71
CA ALA A 172 10.51 -10.51 -16.87
C ALA A 172 11.57 -10.62 -18.01
N GLY A 173 12.84 -10.78 -17.64
CA GLY A 173 13.97 -10.84 -18.58
C GLY A 173 14.43 -9.50 -19.13
N GLN A 174 13.78 -8.39 -18.77
CA GLN A 174 14.10 -7.06 -19.26
C GLN A 174 14.93 -6.28 -18.23
N PRO A 175 16.16 -5.82 -18.59
CA PRO A 175 17.01 -5.06 -17.69
C PRO A 175 16.66 -3.56 -17.72
N THR A 176 16.57 -2.96 -16.55
CA THR A 176 16.43 -1.51 -16.36
C THR A 176 17.59 -0.99 -15.52
N TRP A 177 18.39 -0.08 -16.05
CA TRP A 177 19.51 0.53 -15.33
C TRP A 177 19.00 1.60 -14.35
N LEU A 178 19.05 1.30 -13.05
CA LEU A 178 18.72 2.23 -11.97
C LEU A 178 19.87 3.22 -11.71
N LYS A 179 21.12 2.72 -11.81
CA LYS A 179 22.32 3.52 -11.72
C LYS A 179 23.17 3.21 -12.97
N ARG A 180 23.31 4.20 -13.85
CA ARG A 180 24.14 4.04 -15.05
C ARG A 180 25.59 4.29 -14.73
N VAL A 181 26.45 3.49 -15.35
CA VAL A 181 27.89 3.74 -15.31
C VAL A 181 28.18 5.07 -16.02
N THR A 182 28.55 6.07 -15.24
CA THR A 182 29.12 7.29 -15.80
C THR A 182 30.60 7.05 -16.06
N ALA A 183 31.08 7.30 -17.28
CA ALA A 183 32.49 7.19 -17.61
C ALA A 183 33.34 7.90 -16.54
N ALA A 184 34.09 7.14 -15.78
CA ALA A 184 34.85 7.65 -14.65
C ALA A 184 35.88 8.67 -15.13
N ALA A 185 35.81 9.89 -14.62
CA ALA A 185 36.95 10.77 -14.63
C ALA A 185 38.14 10.05 -13.93
N PRO A 186 39.38 10.16 -14.44
CA PRO A 186 40.51 9.42 -13.90
C PRO A 186 40.65 9.69 -12.41
N ARG A 187 40.66 8.63 -11.60
CA ARG A 187 40.84 8.69 -10.14
C ARG A 187 42.16 9.40 -9.85
N ARG A 188 42.08 10.67 -9.43
CA ARG A 188 43.21 11.39 -8.87
C ARG A 188 43.60 10.69 -7.59
N ALA A 189 44.88 10.38 -7.45
CA ALA A 189 45.48 9.89 -6.21
C ALA A 189 45.06 10.77 -5.01
N PRO A 190 44.89 10.21 -3.81
CA PRO A 190 44.48 10.98 -2.65
C PRO A 190 45.50 12.07 -2.37
N VAL A 191 45.11 13.32 -2.61
CA VAL A 191 45.80 14.48 -2.09
C VAL A 191 45.41 14.54 -0.61
N VAL A 192 46.39 14.41 0.24
CA VAL A 192 46.26 14.69 1.67
C VAL A 192 45.83 16.15 1.79
N THR A 193 44.57 16.39 1.97
CA THR A 193 44.04 17.73 2.22
C THR A 193 44.21 18.05 3.68
N ALA A 194 44.99 19.07 3.92
CA ALA A 194 45.05 19.77 5.21
C ALA A 194 43.63 20.24 5.58
N THR A 195 43.30 20.09 6.84
CA THR A 195 42.05 20.52 7.49
C THR A 195 41.64 21.93 7.02
N PRO A 196 40.45 22.14 6.44
CA PRO A 196 40.00 23.50 6.15
C PRO A 196 39.69 24.26 7.44
N ALA A 197 40.13 25.49 7.49
CA ALA A 197 39.76 26.44 8.53
C ALA A 197 38.23 26.69 8.53
N PRO A 198 37.59 26.95 9.68
CA PRO A 198 36.17 27.18 9.76
C PRO A 198 35.77 28.40 8.92
N PRO A 199 34.59 28.34 8.25
CA PRO A 199 34.09 29.46 7.45
C PRO A 199 33.81 30.68 8.36
N PRO A 200 34.00 31.91 7.84
CA PRO A 200 33.64 33.11 8.59
C PRO A 200 32.12 33.18 8.78
N PRO A 201 31.62 33.82 9.84
CA PRO A 201 30.21 33.93 10.12
C PRO A 201 29.47 34.71 9.00
N PRO A 202 28.21 34.38 8.71
CA PRO A 202 27.45 35.07 7.68
C PRO A 202 27.25 36.55 8.05
N VAL A 203 27.64 37.42 7.13
CA VAL A 203 27.35 38.85 7.21
C VAL A 203 25.91 39.03 6.75
N PHE A 204 25.03 39.35 7.69
CA PHE A 204 23.68 39.80 7.37
C PHE A 204 23.75 41.21 6.78
N VAL A 205 23.56 41.31 5.46
CA VAL A 205 23.31 42.58 4.80
C VAL A 205 21.82 42.89 4.98
N THR A 206 21.49 43.82 5.85
CA THR A 206 20.16 44.42 5.93
C THR A 206 19.88 45.20 4.64
N PRO A 207 18.78 44.93 3.90
CA PRO A 207 18.42 45.78 2.80
C PRO A 207 18.01 47.17 3.33
N ALA A 208 18.58 48.20 2.75
CA ALA A 208 18.19 49.58 3.01
C ALA A 208 16.71 49.77 2.63
N ALA A 209 15.96 50.36 3.56
CA ALA A 209 14.57 50.74 3.33
C ALA A 209 14.49 51.82 2.24
N ASP A 210 13.73 51.52 1.19
CA ASP A 210 13.36 52.47 0.14
C ASP A 210 12.19 53.33 0.66
N PRO A 211 12.28 54.63 0.72
CA PRO A 211 11.22 55.48 1.24
C PRO A 211 10.34 56.01 0.11
N ALA A 212 9.40 55.19 -0.37
CA ALA A 212 8.34 55.71 -1.21
C ALA A 212 7.15 54.74 -1.31
N PHE A 213 6.32 54.72 -0.27
CA PHE A 213 4.86 54.50 -0.41
C PHE A 213 4.22 54.99 0.88
N ALA A 214 3.86 56.29 0.86
CA ALA A 214 2.99 56.87 1.85
C ALA A 214 1.56 56.33 1.60
N THR A 215 1.05 55.58 2.56
CA THR A 215 -0.34 55.15 2.60
C THR A 215 -1.24 56.31 3.00
N ALA A 216 -2.12 56.72 2.10
CA ALA A 216 -3.29 57.49 2.44
C ALA A 216 -4.36 56.61 3.09
N PRO A 217 -5.09 57.05 4.10
CA PRO A 217 -6.15 56.26 4.72
C PRO A 217 -7.36 56.20 3.76
N VAL A 218 -7.77 54.96 3.42
CA VAL A 218 -9.03 54.72 2.71
C VAL A 218 -10.11 54.55 3.76
N GLU A 219 -11.02 55.52 3.83
CA GLU A 219 -12.28 55.39 4.58
C GLU A 219 -13.14 54.30 3.93
N ALA A 220 -13.47 53.28 4.71
CA ALA A 220 -14.40 52.23 4.31
C ALA A 220 -15.83 52.77 4.34
N THR A 221 -16.40 53.04 3.18
CA THR A 221 -17.83 53.28 3.04
C THR A 221 -18.54 51.94 2.98
N VAL A 222 -19.30 51.62 4.03
CA VAL A 222 -20.19 50.45 4.08
C VAL A 222 -21.40 50.76 3.19
N VAL A 223 -21.48 50.11 2.03
CA VAL A 223 -22.69 50.08 1.19
C VAL A 223 -23.49 48.85 1.58
N ALA A 224 -24.67 49.07 2.17
CA ALA A 224 -25.65 48.02 2.45
C ALA A 224 -26.23 47.46 1.14
N PRO A 225 -26.45 46.16 1.02
CA PRO A 225 -27.09 45.58 -0.16
C PRO A 225 -28.57 45.97 -0.23
N PRO A 226 -29.13 46.18 -1.45
CA PRO A 226 -30.55 46.49 -1.61
C PRO A 226 -31.43 45.30 -1.25
N ALA A 227 -32.56 45.58 -0.61
CA ALA A 227 -33.59 44.60 -0.27
C ALA A 227 -34.13 43.90 -1.54
N ALA A 228 -34.15 42.58 -1.50
CA ALA A 228 -34.74 41.77 -2.56
C ALA A 228 -36.26 41.82 -2.45
N ASP A 229 -36.94 42.06 -3.59
CA ASP A 229 -38.38 41.94 -3.75
C ASP A 229 -38.83 40.49 -3.62
N PRO A 230 -40.02 40.21 -3.06
CA PRO A 230 -40.51 38.85 -2.90
C PRO A 230 -40.93 38.26 -4.25
N LEU A 231 -40.43 37.04 -4.51
CA LEU A 231 -40.82 36.22 -5.66
C LEU A 231 -42.26 35.74 -5.52
N PRO A 232 -43.03 35.65 -6.63
CA PRO A 232 -44.41 35.18 -6.59
C PRO A 232 -44.49 33.66 -6.36
N GLU A 233 -45.51 33.24 -5.60
CA GLU A 233 -45.85 31.83 -5.34
C GLU A 233 -46.22 31.12 -6.64
N PRO A 234 -45.84 29.82 -6.84
CA PRO A 234 -46.26 29.04 -7.97
C PRO A 234 -47.72 28.55 -7.78
N PRO A 235 -48.50 28.39 -8.89
CA PRO A 235 -49.89 27.99 -8.81
C PRO A 235 -50.02 26.51 -8.42
N VAL A 236 -50.98 26.25 -7.55
CA VAL A 236 -51.46 24.92 -7.18
C VAL A 236 -52.15 24.31 -8.40
N SER A 237 -51.70 23.17 -8.86
CA SER A 237 -52.35 22.37 -9.88
C SER A 237 -52.76 21.03 -9.30
N ASP A 238 -54.06 20.83 -9.26
CA ASP A 238 -54.70 19.58 -8.83
C ASP A 238 -54.55 18.45 -9.85
N ALA A 239 -54.36 17.27 -9.26
CA ALA A 239 -54.76 15.94 -9.73
C ALA A 239 -54.09 15.33 -10.97
N LEU A 240 -53.51 14.15 -10.79
CA LEU A 240 -54.09 12.88 -11.31
C LEU A 240 -53.28 11.66 -10.82
N ASP A 241 -54.07 10.66 -10.43
CA ASP A 241 -53.74 9.28 -10.10
C ASP A 241 -52.67 8.63 -10.95
N GLY A 242 -51.70 8.02 -10.28
CA GLY A 242 -50.78 7.06 -10.86
C GLY A 242 -50.11 6.28 -9.72
N SER A 243 -50.49 5.00 -9.60
CA SER A 243 -49.95 4.06 -8.59
C SER A 243 -48.45 4.10 -8.51
N THR A 244 -47.94 4.79 -7.50
CA THR A 244 -46.56 4.74 -7.10
C THR A 244 -46.45 3.72 -5.99
N MET A 245 -45.71 2.64 -6.24
CA MET A 245 -45.26 1.74 -5.18
C MET A 245 -44.48 2.58 -4.18
N SER A 246 -45.07 2.81 -3.02
CA SER A 246 -44.40 3.37 -1.88
C SER A 246 -43.34 2.38 -1.39
N LEU A 247 -42.09 2.66 -1.66
CA LEU A 247 -41.02 2.08 -0.87
C LEU A 247 -41.21 2.55 0.58
N PRO A 248 -41.04 1.69 1.60
CA PRO A 248 -41.21 2.10 2.97
C PRO A 248 -40.21 3.23 3.27
N LEU A 249 -40.71 4.43 3.55
CA LEU A 249 -39.97 5.44 4.28
C LEU A 249 -39.52 4.78 5.58
N VAL A 250 -38.22 4.59 5.73
CA VAL A 250 -37.62 4.32 7.03
C VAL A 250 -37.81 5.59 7.85
N SER A 251 -38.94 5.67 8.55
CA SER A 251 -39.17 6.74 9.52
C SER A 251 -38.07 6.68 10.57
N SER A 252 -37.60 7.84 10.99
CA SER A 252 -36.62 8.14 12.03
C SER A 252 -37.03 7.63 13.43
N GLY A 253 -37.38 6.36 13.55
CA GLY A 253 -37.69 5.65 14.76
C GLY A 253 -36.62 4.62 15.04
N LEU A 254 -35.62 4.98 15.87
CA LEU A 254 -34.80 4.07 16.69
C LEU A 254 -34.26 2.83 15.96
N THR A 255 -33.54 3.02 14.86
CA THR A 255 -32.77 1.93 14.26
C THR A 255 -31.68 1.53 15.25
N ARG A 256 -31.80 0.35 15.84
CA ARG A 256 -30.75 -0.20 16.71
C ARG A 256 -29.61 -0.66 15.82
N ILE A 257 -28.44 -0.03 15.96
CA ILE A 257 -27.25 -0.42 15.24
C ILE A 257 -26.72 -1.70 15.88
N GLN A 258 -26.73 -2.80 15.11
CA GLN A 258 -26.35 -4.14 15.59
C GLN A 258 -25.69 -4.94 14.48
N PRO A 259 -24.83 -5.92 14.79
CA PRO A 259 -24.23 -6.79 13.79
C PRO A 259 -25.25 -7.49 12.92
N GLY A 260 -24.98 -7.59 11.61
CA GLY A 260 -25.87 -8.22 10.64
C GLY A 260 -26.97 -7.31 10.12
N MET A 261 -26.80 -5.97 10.20
CA MET A 261 -27.69 -5.03 9.53
C MET A 261 -27.64 -5.25 8.01
N ASP A 262 -28.82 -5.22 7.40
CA ASP A 262 -28.96 -5.27 5.95
C ASP A 262 -29.07 -3.84 5.40
N LEU A 263 -28.05 -3.41 4.67
CA LEU A 263 -27.97 -2.09 4.05
C LEU A 263 -28.00 -2.22 2.52
N PRO A 264 -28.45 -1.18 1.79
CA PRO A 264 -28.46 -1.25 0.34
C PRO A 264 -27.06 -1.44 -0.24
N LEU A 265 -26.98 -2.17 -1.35
CA LEU A 265 -25.77 -2.24 -2.17
C LEU A 265 -25.85 -1.20 -3.29
N PRO A 266 -24.72 -0.68 -3.79
CA PRO A 266 -24.65 0.04 -5.06
C PRO A 266 -25.10 -0.85 -6.21
N SER A 267 -25.39 -0.27 -7.38
CA SER A 267 -25.74 -0.99 -8.59
C SER A 267 -24.64 -1.95 -9.02
N SER A 268 -24.97 -3.23 -9.20
CA SER A 268 -24.01 -4.25 -9.66
C SER A 268 -23.74 -4.19 -11.16
N GLU A 269 -24.57 -3.50 -11.93
CA GLU A 269 -24.51 -3.41 -13.39
C GLU A 269 -23.88 -2.10 -13.84
N ALA A 270 -24.29 -0.96 -13.25
CA ALA A 270 -23.88 0.36 -13.70
C ALA A 270 -22.37 0.61 -13.64
N GLY A 271 -21.67 0.04 -12.65
CA GLY A 271 -20.22 0.15 -12.55
C GLY A 271 -19.47 -0.53 -13.70
N PRO A 272 -19.65 -1.85 -13.90
CA PRO A 272 -19.08 -2.57 -15.03
C PRO A 272 -19.46 -1.97 -16.39
N ASP A 273 -20.75 -1.61 -16.59
CA ASP A 273 -21.23 -1.00 -17.82
C ASP A 273 -20.54 0.36 -18.11
N ALA A 274 -20.29 1.16 -17.06
CA ALA A 274 -19.56 2.40 -17.20
C ALA A 274 -18.08 2.15 -17.57
N ARG A 275 -17.47 1.10 -17.04
CA ARG A 275 -16.11 0.69 -17.41
C ARG A 275 -16.05 0.23 -18.87
N ASP A 276 -17.01 -0.58 -19.32
CA ASP A 276 -17.11 -1.00 -20.72
C ASP A 276 -17.33 0.20 -21.65
N ARG A 277 -18.18 1.15 -21.25
CA ARG A 277 -18.39 2.40 -21.97
C ARG A 277 -17.11 3.21 -22.12
N LEU A 278 -16.22 3.25 -21.10
CA LEU A 278 -14.93 3.95 -21.18
C LEU A 278 -14.03 3.38 -22.28
N GLY A 279 -14.13 2.08 -22.57
CA GLY A 279 -13.43 1.44 -23.69
C GLY A 279 -13.90 1.89 -25.07
N LEU A 280 -15.09 2.52 -25.15
CA LEU A 280 -15.72 3.00 -26.38
C LEU A 280 -15.58 4.53 -26.58
N VAL A 281 -15.14 5.25 -25.54
CA VAL A 281 -15.05 6.72 -25.55
C VAL A 281 -13.89 7.15 -26.46
N ASP A 282 -14.08 8.26 -27.18
CA ASP A 282 -13.07 8.85 -28.07
C ASP A 282 -11.91 9.47 -27.26
N LEU A 283 -10.93 8.63 -26.96
CA LEU A 283 -9.68 8.99 -26.29
C LEU A 283 -8.49 8.70 -27.20
N PRO A 284 -7.51 9.62 -27.34
CA PRO A 284 -6.34 9.41 -28.17
C PRO A 284 -5.31 8.42 -27.59
N GLY A 285 -5.54 7.90 -26.40
CA GLY A 285 -4.65 7.00 -25.66
C GLY A 285 -5.34 5.75 -25.14
N ALA A 286 -4.64 4.97 -24.30
CA ALA A 286 -5.11 3.70 -23.77
C ALA A 286 -6.20 3.81 -22.67
N GLY A 287 -6.76 5.00 -22.42
CA GLY A 287 -7.81 5.22 -21.46
C GLY A 287 -7.36 5.92 -20.17
N LEU A 288 -8.17 5.81 -19.12
CA LEU A 288 -8.00 6.54 -17.85
C LEU A 288 -7.05 5.82 -16.86
N GLY A 289 -6.56 4.61 -17.18
CA GLY A 289 -5.69 3.86 -16.27
C GLY A 289 -6.36 3.57 -14.92
N MET A 290 -5.62 3.70 -13.82
CA MET A 290 -6.13 3.41 -12.47
C MET A 290 -7.33 4.29 -12.05
N VAL A 291 -7.40 5.53 -12.55
CA VAL A 291 -8.50 6.43 -12.17
C VAL A 291 -9.86 6.02 -12.75
N ALA A 292 -9.91 5.05 -13.66
CA ALA A 292 -11.16 4.43 -14.13
C ALA A 292 -11.96 3.77 -12.98
N GLU A 293 -11.27 3.32 -11.92
CA GLU A 293 -11.90 2.79 -10.70
C GLU A 293 -12.86 3.80 -10.05
N ALA A 294 -12.49 5.10 -10.06
CA ALA A 294 -13.37 6.14 -9.55
C ALA A 294 -14.64 6.30 -10.40
N VAL A 295 -14.55 6.08 -11.72
CA VAL A 295 -15.71 6.14 -12.63
C VAL A 295 -16.63 4.96 -12.38
N GLU A 296 -16.09 3.76 -12.23
CA GLU A 296 -16.84 2.55 -11.91
C GLU A 296 -17.57 2.69 -10.57
N PHE A 297 -16.87 3.14 -9.53
CA PHE A 297 -17.44 3.40 -8.21
C PHE A 297 -18.55 4.45 -8.26
N ALA A 298 -18.31 5.58 -8.93
CA ALA A 298 -19.30 6.65 -9.05
C ALA A 298 -20.53 6.18 -9.86
N ALA A 299 -20.33 5.40 -10.91
CA ALA A 299 -21.40 4.81 -11.71
C ALA A 299 -22.26 3.86 -10.87
N ALA A 300 -21.64 2.95 -10.12
CA ALA A 300 -22.32 2.03 -9.23
C ALA A 300 -23.14 2.76 -8.15
N THR A 301 -22.57 3.80 -7.52
CA THR A 301 -23.22 4.53 -6.43
C THR A 301 -24.29 5.51 -6.91
N GLN A 302 -24.21 6.02 -8.16
CA GLN A 302 -25.19 6.89 -8.79
C GLN A 302 -26.21 6.13 -9.63
N ASP A 303 -26.05 4.79 -9.78
CA ASP A 303 -26.88 3.91 -10.61
C ASP A 303 -27.01 4.42 -12.06
N THR A 304 -25.87 4.73 -12.71
CA THR A 304 -25.83 5.26 -14.08
C THR A 304 -24.50 4.91 -14.77
N THR A 305 -24.54 4.62 -16.04
CA THR A 305 -23.34 4.36 -16.87
C THR A 305 -22.55 5.62 -17.23
N SER A 306 -23.12 6.82 -16.95
CA SER A 306 -22.48 8.12 -17.17
C SER A 306 -22.49 8.95 -15.88
N PRO A 307 -21.66 8.59 -14.88
CA PRO A 307 -21.67 9.22 -13.58
C PRO A 307 -21.24 10.69 -13.67
N GLN A 308 -21.92 11.52 -12.89
CA GLN A 308 -21.59 12.94 -12.80
C GLN A 308 -20.53 13.20 -11.73
N PRO A 309 -19.70 14.24 -11.89
CA PRO A 309 -18.78 14.66 -10.83
C PRO A 309 -19.51 14.98 -9.53
N TRP A 310 -18.95 14.54 -8.40
CA TRP A 310 -19.46 14.95 -7.09
C TRP A 310 -19.30 16.46 -6.89
N SER A 311 -20.38 17.17 -7.02
CA SER A 311 -20.40 18.65 -7.01
C SER A 311 -20.59 19.23 -5.62
N SER A 312 -21.26 18.49 -4.73
CA SER A 312 -21.69 18.93 -3.40
C SER A 312 -21.16 18.01 -2.30
N VAL A 313 -19.84 18.09 -2.04
CA VAL A 313 -19.16 17.23 -1.06
C VAL A 313 -19.13 17.90 0.30
N ARG A 314 -19.45 17.14 1.36
CA ARG A 314 -19.25 17.54 2.75
C ARG A 314 -18.08 16.78 3.37
N VAL A 315 -17.15 17.51 3.96
CA VAL A 315 -16.08 16.95 4.80
C VAL A 315 -16.59 16.86 6.24
N VAL A 316 -16.73 15.65 6.75
CA VAL A 316 -17.07 15.38 8.16
C VAL A 316 -15.76 15.22 8.91
N VAL A 317 -15.41 16.22 9.71
CA VAL A 317 -14.19 16.25 10.53
C VAL A 317 -14.53 15.85 11.96
N ILE A 318 -13.99 14.75 12.43
CA ILE A 318 -14.21 14.25 13.79
C ILE A 318 -12.98 14.54 14.63
N SER A 319 -13.16 15.30 15.71
CA SER A 319 -12.10 15.60 16.65
C SER A 319 -12.23 14.77 17.91
N GLY A 320 -11.29 13.83 18.12
CA GLY A 320 -11.22 12.93 19.25
C GLY A 320 -9.96 13.10 20.08
N ARG A 321 -10.00 12.56 21.30
CA ARG A 321 -8.85 12.51 22.19
C ARG A 321 -8.82 11.18 22.94
N HIS A 322 -7.70 10.49 22.85
CA HIS A 322 -7.42 9.27 23.61
C HIS A 322 -6.46 9.58 24.76
N GLY A 323 -6.66 8.91 25.89
CA GLY A 323 -5.79 9.01 27.06
C GLY A 323 -4.62 8.04 27.03
N GLY A 324 -3.82 8.05 28.08
CA GLY A 324 -2.74 7.10 28.30
C GLY A 324 -1.60 7.17 27.28
N GLY A 325 -0.99 6.03 27.04
CA GLY A 325 0.13 5.91 26.11
C GLY A 325 -0.22 6.19 24.65
N ALA A 326 -1.49 6.06 24.26
CA ALA A 326 -1.95 6.44 22.92
C ALA A 326 -1.69 7.92 22.58
N ALA A 327 -1.73 8.78 23.60
CA ALA A 327 -1.49 10.23 23.49
C ALA A 327 0.00 10.62 23.41
N ALA A 328 0.92 9.70 23.58
CA ALA A 328 2.35 10.02 23.68
C ALA A 328 2.84 10.78 22.44
N GLY A 329 3.61 11.85 22.67
CA GLY A 329 4.17 12.72 21.63
C GLY A 329 3.19 13.65 20.93
N ALA A 330 1.91 13.64 21.30
CA ALA A 330 0.95 14.60 20.78
C ALA A 330 0.91 15.86 21.69
N ASP A 331 0.89 17.04 21.05
CA ASP A 331 0.62 18.29 21.76
C ASP A 331 -0.88 18.61 21.67
N PRO A 332 -1.65 18.50 22.78
CA PRO A 332 -3.08 18.79 22.76
C PRO A 332 -3.41 20.23 22.37
N LEU A 333 -2.52 21.20 22.61
CA LEU A 333 -2.72 22.59 22.22
C LEU A 333 -2.56 22.78 20.71
N ASP A 334 -1.63 22.08 20.09
CA ASP A 334 -1.46 22.11 18.63
C ASP A 334 -2.66 21.45 17.93
N VAL A 335 -3.15 20.32 18.45
CA VAL A 335 -4.37 19.67 17.93
C VAL A 335 -5.57 20.61 18.07
N GLU A 336 -5.76 21.26 19.22
CA GLU A 336 -6.86 22.21 19.44
C GLU A 336 -6.76 23.41 18.48
N ARG A 337 -5.56 23.93 18.26
CA ARG A 337 -5.32 24.99 17.26
C ARG A 337 -5.78 24.54 15.87
N ARG A 338 -5.40 23.33 15.43
CA ARG A 338 -5.78 22.81 14.10
C ARG A 338 -7.28 22.59 13.95
N VAL A 339 -7.95 22.12 15.02
CA VAL A 339 -9.41 22.03 15.03
C VAL A 339 -10.06 23.40 14.89
N ALA A 340 -9.61 24.39 15.67
CA ALA A 340 -10.13 25.75 15.60
C ALA A 340 -9.87 26.42 14.22
N GLU A 341 -8.70 26.20 13.64
CA GLU A 341 -8.39 26.65 12.28
C GLU A 341 -9.32 26.03 11.24
N THR A 342 -9.65 24.75 11.41
CA THR A 342 -10.57 24.03 10.50
C THR A 342 -11.99 24.55 10.64
N GLU A 343 -12.49 24.81 11.87
CA GLU A 343 -13.79 25.42 12.12
C GLU A 343 -13.93 26.81 11.48
N LEU A 344 -12.82 27.55 11.40
CA LEU A 344 -12.75 28.86 10.75
C LEU A 344 -12.55 28.77 9.22
N GLY A 345 -12.45 27.57 8.65
CA GLY A 345 -12.16 27.38 7.23
C GLY A 345 -10.73 27.78 6.82
N ILE A 346 -9.81 27.86 7.78
CA ILE A 346 -8.39 28.15 7.56
C ILE A 346 -7.54 26.89 7.90
N GLY A 347 -6.21 27.00 7.93
CA GLY A 347 -5.37 25.82 8.10
C GLY A 347 -5.34 24.94 6.85
N LEU A 348 -4.85 23.70 6.96
CA LEU A 348 -4.70 22.79 5.83
C LEU A 348 -6.05 22.33 5.28
N LEU A 349 -6.89 21.72 6.12
CA LEU A 349 -8.21 21.20 5.70
C LEU A 349 -9.12 22.31 5.21
N GLY A 350 -9.16 23.45 5.92
CA GLY A 350 -9.98 24.60 5.51
C GLY A 350 -9.61 25.13 4.13
N ARG A 351 -8.31 25.22 3.83
CA ARG A 351 -7.82 25.68 2.52
C ARG A 351 -8.11 24.69 1.40
N LEU A 352 -7.87 23.40 1.65
CA LEU A 352 -8.16 22.35 0.65
C LEU A 352 -9.67 22.24 0.39
N ALA A 353 -10.50 22.29 1.44
CA ALA A 353 -11.96 22.29 1.31
C ALA A 353 -12.44 23.48 0.48
N GLY A 354 -11.93 24.69 0.77
CA GLY A 354 -12.24 25.89 0.00
C GLY A 354 -11.83 25.78 -1.48
N GLN A 355 -10.65 25.25 -1.77
CA GLN A 355 -10.19 25.00 -3.14
C GLN A 355 -11.02 23.93 -3.86
N ALA A 356 -11.41 22.88 -3.15
CA ALA A 356 -12.26 21.83 -3.68
C ALA A 356 -13.75 22.20 -3.72
N GLY A 357 -14.17 23.35 -3.19
CA GLY A 357 -15.59 23.73 -3.08
C GLY A 357 -16.39 22.72 -2.25
N ALA A 358 -15.78 22.19 -1.18
CA ALA A 358 -16.41 21.29 -0.21
C ALA A 358 -16.74 22.06 1.07
N ASP A 359 -17.87 21.75 1.72
CA ASP A 359 -18.20 22.33 3.01
C ASP A 359 -17.65 21.46 4.16
N LEU A 360 -17.44 22.08 5.31
CA LEU A 360 -16.88 21.46 6.50
C LEU A 360 -17.94 21.31 7.60
N ALA A 361 -18.05 20.12 8.18
CA ALA A 361 -18.81 19.88 9.40
C ALA A 361 -17.85 19.29 10.45
N VAL A 362 -17.54 20.08 11.48
CA VAL A 362 -16.60 19.69 12.54
C VAL A 362 -17.37 19.24 13.77
N LEU A 363 -17.11 18.01 14.20
CA LEU A 363 -17.67 17.44 15.42
C LEU A 363 -16.58 17.18 16.44
N ARG A 364 -16.69 17.77 17.61
CA ARG A 364 -15.85 17.48 18.77
C ARG A 364 -16.51 16.40 19.61
N VAL A 365 -15.81 15.29 19.84
CA VAL A 365 -16.31 14.20 20.68
C VAL A 365 -15.67 14.20 22.06
N GLN A 366 -16.34 13.60 23.02
CA GLN A 366 -15.82 13.45 24.37
C GLN A 366 -14.54 12.59 24.37
N ALA A 367 -13.60 12.89 25.27
CA ALA A 367 -12.36 12.16 25.39
C ALA A 367 -12.59 10.69 25.79
N SER A 368 -11.83 9.81 25.20
CA SER A 368 -11.73 8.38 25.50
C SER A 368 -10.61 8.11 26.52
N GLY A 369 -10.75 7.07 27.32
CA GLY A 369 -9.77 6.67 28.35
C GLY A 369 -8.49 6.07 27.76
N ALA A 370 -7.60 5.62 28.67
CA ALA A 370 -6.38 4.89 28.32
C ALA A 370 -6.72 3.44 27.98
N MET A 371 -6.37 2.99 26.75
CA MET A 371 -6.72 1.66 26.26
C MET A 371 -5.96 0.53 26.96
N GLU A 372 -4.79 0.82 27.49
CA GLU A 372 -3.97 -0.12 28.24
C GLU A 372 -4.55 -0.45 29.62
N ASP A 373 -5.26 0.50 30.23
CA ASP A 373 -5.75 0.40 31.62
C ASP A 373 -7.14 -0.25 31.73
N GLY A 374 -8.00 -0.08 30.71
CA GLY A 374 -9.39 -0.57 30.75
C GLY A 374 -10.19 -0.18 29.51
N PRO A 375 -11.50 -0.39 29.50
CA PRO A 375 -12.38 0.11 28.46
C PRO A 375 -12.23 1.62 28.30
N VAL A 376 -12.04 2.09 27.05
CA VAL A 376 -11.82 3.52 26.77
C VAL A 376 -13.09 4.35 26.90
N THR A 377 -14.27 3.69 26.91
CA THR A 377 -15.59 4.35 27.05
C THR A 377 -16.65 3.36 27.50
N GLU A 378 -17.84 3.87 27.82
CA GLU A 378 -18.99 3.10 28.24
C GLU A 378 -19.83 2.61 27.05
N ALA A 379 -20.48 1.44 27.19
CA ALA A 379 -21.29 0.85 26.12
C ALA A 379 -22.41 1.77 25.60
N HIS A 380 -23.08 2.50 26.54
CA HIS A 380 -24.14 3.45 26.15
C HIS A 380 -23.60 4.67 25.37
N ALA A 381 -22.35 5.07 25.67
CA ALA A 381 -21.70 6.17 24.97
C ALA A 381 -21.32 5.76 23.53
N VAL A 382 -20.88 4.51 23.32
CA VAL A 382 -20.65 3.94 21.96
C VAL A 382 -21.93 3.98 21.14
N GLU A 383 -23.06 3.51 21.70
CA GLU A 383 -24.35 3.51 21.02
C GLU A 383 -24.81 4.93 20.66
N THR A 384 -24.58 5.89 21.57
CA THR A 384 -24.90 7.31 21.33
C THR A 384 -24.02 7.88 20.23
N ALA A 385 -22.72 7.59 20.23
CA ALA A 385 -21.76 8.06 19.23
C ALA A 385 -22.05 7.47 17.84
N LEU A 386 -22.39 6.18 17.75
CA LEU A 386 -22.82 5.55 16.50
C LEU A 386 -24.06 6.25 15.91
N ARG A 387 -25.07 6.56 16.74
CA ARG A 387 -26.27 7.29 16.28
C ARG A 387 -25.96 8.72 15.88
N GLN A 388 -25.06 9.39 16.60
CA GLN A 388 -24.62 10.74 16.22
C GLN A 388 -23.96 10.75 14.84
N GLY A 389 -23.09 9.76 14.57
CA GLY A 389 -22.50 9.60 13.23
C GLY A 389 -23.54 9.35 12.15
N TRP A 390 -24.52 8.47 12.43
CA TRP A 390 -25.64 8.23 11.53
C TRP A 390 -26.43 9.50 11.20
N GLN A 391 -26.73 10.32 12.23
CA GLN A 391 -27.42 11.59 12.03
C GLN A 391 -26.65 12.57 11.14
N LEU A 392 -25.32 12.62 11.26
CA LEU A 392 -24.49 13.45 10.38
C LEU A 392 -24.63 13.05 8.89
N ALA A 393 -24.77 11.77 8.62
CA ALA A 393 -25.00 11.29 7.25
C ALA A 393 -26.43 11.62 6.77
N ASP A 394 -27.44 11.49 7.65
CA ASP A 394 -28.81 11.91 7.35
C ASP A 394 -28.89 13.40 7.03
N GLU A 395 -28.31 14.25 7.88
CA GLU A 395 -28.25 15.70 7.69
C GLU A 395 -27.53 16.09 6.39
N ALA A 396 -26.45 15.38 6.04
CA ALA A 396 -25.75 15.64 4.79
C ALA A 396 -26.60 15.29 3.57
N THR A 397 -27.29 14.14 3.61
CA THR A 397 -28.20 13.73 2.53
C THR A 397 -29.37 14.70 2.39
N ASP A 398 -29.99 15.09 3.51
CA ASP A 398 -31.13 16.02 3.53
C ASP A 398 -30.71 17.43 3.05
N ALA A 399 -29.44 17.79 3.23
CA ALA A 399 -28.84 19.03 2.70
C ALA A 399 -28.40 18.90 1.22
N GLY A 400 -28.72 17.78 0.53
CA GLY A 400 -28.44 17.57 -0.89
C GLY A 400 -26.96 17.36 -1.19
N ARG A 401 -26.20 16.75 -0.26
CA ARG A 401 -24.82 16.35 -0.53
C ARG A 401 -24.80 15.11 -1.40
N ASP A 402 -23.88 15.08 -2.37
CA ASP A 402 -23.72 13.96 -3.31
C ASP A 402 -22.54 13.02 -2.95
N ALA A 403 -21.69 13.44 -2.02
CA ALA A 403 -20.69 12.58 -1.39
C ALA A 403 -20.26 13.13 -0.02
N LEU A 404 -19.76 12.25 0.85
CA LEU A 404 -19.06 12.60 2.08
C LEU A 404 -17.55 12.36 1.93
N LEU A 405 -16.76 13.09 2.70
CA LEU A 405 -15.36 12.81 2.94
C LEU A 405 -15.15 12.72 4.45
N LEU A 406 -14.58 11.62 4.93
CA LEU A 406 -14.34 11.40 6.35
C LEU A 406 -12.93 11.82 6.72
N ALA A 407 -12.80 12.70 7.70
CA ALA A 407 -11.55 13.26 8.17
C ALA A 407 -11.46 13.21 9.70
N GLY A 408 -10.26 13.16 10.26
CA GLY A 408 -10.06 13.07 11.70
C GLY A 408 -8.90 13.93 12.19
N ILE A 409 -9.15 14.80 13.18
CA ILE A 409 -8.12 15.57 13.88
C ILE A 409 -8.15 15.17 15.36
N GLY A 410 -7.09 14.54 15.87
CA GLY A 410 -7.16 14.08 17.24
C GLY A 410 -5.83 13.72 17.88
N VAL A 411 -5.92 13.46 19.18
CA VAL A 411 -4.81 12.97 19.98
C VAL A 411 -4.93 11.45 20.10
N GLY A 412 -3.93 10.70 19.64
CA GLY A 412 -3.88 9.24 19.80
C GLY A 412 -4.79 8.44 18.87
N VAL A 413 -5.40 9.07 17.86
CA VAL A 413 -6.27 8.44 16.86
C VAL A 413 -5.53 7.33 16.09
N GLU A 414 -4.28 7.56 15.73
CA GLU A 414 -3.45 6.57 15.02
C GLU A 414 -3.21 5.30 15.87
N ALA A 415 -2.99 5.47 17.18
CA ALA A 415 -2.81 4.34 18.09
C ALA A 415 -4.11 3.55 18.25
N ALA A 416 -5.25 4.24 18.41
CA ALA A 416 -6.57 3.61 18.48
C ALA A 416 -6.92 2.87 17.18
N ALA A 417 -6.69 3.50 16.02
CA ALA A 417 -6.91 2.88 14.73
C ALA A 417 -6.01 1.64 14.51
N THR A 418 -4.73 1.72 14.94
CA THR A 418 -3.81 0.57 14.91
C THR A 418 -4.29 -0.56 15.80
N ALA A 419 -4.79 -0.25 17.01
CA ALA A 419 -5.34 -1.25 17.92
C ALA A 419 -6.57 -1.94 17.30
N VAL A 420 -7.46 -1.20 16.64
CA VAL A 420 -8.62 -1.74 15.93
C VAL A 420 -8.18 -2.64 14.76
N LEU A 421 -7.25 -2.20 13.92
CA LEU A 421 -6.71 -3.02 12.84
C LEU A 421 -6.11 -4.33 13.38
N ALA A 422 -5.25 -4.23 14.38
CA ALA A 422 -4.59 -5.39 14.97
C ALA A 422 -5.59 -6.36 15.64
N ALA A 423 -6.63 -5.83 16.31
CA ALA A 423 -7.67 -6.65 16.92
C ALA A 423 -8.53 -7.42 15.91
N THR A 424 -8.79 -6.80 14.73
CA THR A 424 -9.65 -7.38 13.69
C THR A 424 -8.90 -8.30 12.73
N THR A 425 -7.61 -8.04 12.49
CA THR A 425 -6.82 -8.73 11.46
C THR A 425 -5.72 -9.62 12.02
N GLY A 426 -5.34 -9.42 13.29
CA GLY A 426 -4.16 -10.04 13.89
C GLY A 426 -2.84 -9.39 13.44
N ALA A 427 -2.89 -8.22 12.78
CA ALA A 427 -1.69 -7.49 12.38
C ALA A 427 -0.82 -7.12 13.58
N GLU A 428 0.49 -7.06 13.37
CA GLU A 428 1.43 -6.64 14.40
C GLU A 428 1.37 -5.11 14.57
N ALA A 429 1.08 -4.65 15.80
CA ALA A 429 0.90 -3.23 16.08
C ALA A 429 2.13 -2.37 15.71
N ALA A 430 3.34 -2.87 15.95
CA ALA A 430 4.58 -2.15 15.68
C ALA A 430 4.83 -1.91 14.18
N THR A 431 4.32 -2.77 13.30
CA THR A 431 4.46 -2.61 11.84
C THR A 431 3.43 -1.68 11.23
N ALA A 432 2.26 -1.57 11.87
CA ALA A 432 1.15 -0.76 11.39
C ALA A 432 1.16 0.67 11.95
N LEU A 433 1.65 0.85 13.21
CA LEU A 433 1.59 2.12 13.91
C LEU A 433 2.54 3.17 13.28
N PRO A 434 1.99 4.31 12.84
CA PRO A 434 2.81 5.39 12.31
C PRO A 434 3.82 5.93 13.33
N ARG A 435 4.99 6.34 12.84
CA ARG A 435 5.96 7.03 13.67
C ARG A 435 5.45 8.40 14.09
N VAL A 436 5.81 8.83 15.30
CA VAL A 436 5.41 10.15 15.82
C VAL A 436 6.30 11.22 15.20
N LEU A 437 5.71 12.05 14.35
CA LEU A 437 6.40 13.14 13.66
C LEU A 437 6.35 14.42 14.49
N LEU A 438 7.53 14.97 14.77
CA LEU A 438 7.70 16.26 15.42
C LEU A 438 7.82 17.40 14.39
N PRO A 439 7.50 18.64 14.78
CA PRO A 439 7.77 19.81 13.93
C PRO A 439 9.22 19.84 13.45
N GLY A 440 9.42 20.09 12.15
CA GLY A 440 10.74 20.06 11.52
C GLY A 440 11.17 18.69 11.00
N GLY A 441 10.27 17.72 10.88
CA GLY A 441 10.50 16.45 10.18
C GLY A 441 11.31 15.42 10.95
N ARG A 442 11.48 15.59 12.27
CA ARG A 442 12.13 14.61 13.14
C ARG A 442 11.11 13.64 13.73
N PHE A 443 11.53 12.43 14.04
CA PHE A 443 10.70 11.45 14.72
C PHE A 443 10.98 11.40 16.22
N ASP A 444 9.91 11.17 17.01
CA ASP A 444 9.99 10.88 18.44
C ASP A 444 9.83 9.36 18.64
N ASP A 445 10.96 8.66 18.65
CA ASP A 445 10.98 7.21 18.81
C ASP A 445 10.53 6.78 20.22
N HIS A 446 10.77 7.63 21.24
CA HIS A 446 10.29 7.33 22.60
C HIS A 446 8.76 7.37 22.66
N ALA A 447 8.15 8.41 22.13
CA ALA A 447 6.69 8.51 22.06
C ALA A 447 6.08 7.37 21.23
N TRP A 448 6.73 7.01 20.11
CA TRP A 448 6.30 5.87 19.31
C TRP A 448 6.36 4.55 20.09
N MET A 449 7.45 4.27 20.83
CA MET A 449 7.55 3.08 21.69
C MET A 449 6.47 3.05 22.78
N VAL A 450 6.13 4.20 23.37
CA VAL A 450 5.04 4.30 24.37
C VAL A 450 3.69 3.96 23.73
N ARG A 451 3.41 4.49 22.53
CA ARG A 451 2.19 4.14 21.77
C ARG A 451 2.14 2.65 21.43
N CYS A 452 3.25 2.04 20.97
CA CYS A 452 3.34 0.60 20.72
C CYS A 452 3.04 -0.23 21.97
N ALA A 453 3.57 0.19 23.14
CA ALA A 453 3.31 -0.48 24.40
C ALA A 453 1.84 -0.41 24.79
N ALA A 454 1.20 0.76 24.67
CA ALA A 454 -0.23 0.93 24.97
C ALA A 454 -1.10 0.04 24.09
N VAL A 455 -0.84 0.00 22.77
CA VAL A 455 -1.58 -0.87 21.83
C VAL A 455 -1.36 -2.34 22.16
N ARG A 456 -0.13 -2.78 22.42
CA ARG A 456 0.18 -4.16 22.81
C ARG A 456 -0.56 -4.56 24.09
N ASP A 457 -0.52 -3.72 25.13
CA ASP A 457 -1.10 -4.00 26.44
C ASP A 457 -2.63 -4.03 26.35
N ALA A 458 -3.24 -3.14 25.57
CA ALA A 458 -4.66 -3.14 25.25
C ALA A 458 -5.08 -4.44 24.54
N LEU A 459 -4.35 -4.86 23.50
CA LEU A 459 -4.62 -6.11 22.78
C LEU A 459 -4.45 -7.34 23.68
N HIS A 460 -3.46 -7.32 24.59
CA HIS A 460 -3.27 -8.39 25.56
C HIS A 460 -4.45 -8.46 26.53
N ARG A 461 -4.94 -7.31 27.04
CA ARG A 461 -6.07 -7.20 27.95
C ARG A 461 -7.34 -7.79 27.34
N ILE A 462 -7.65 -7.44 26.09
CA ILE A 462 -8.90 -7.86 25.43
C ILE A 462 -8.79 -9.26 24.78
N ARG A 463 -7.66 -9.95 24.89
CA ARG A 463 -7.38 -11.19 24.13
C ARG A 463 -8.37 -12.31 24.37
N GLN A 464 -8.92 -12.41 25.58
CA GLN A 464 -9.80 -13.50 26.03
C GLN A 464 -11.29 -13.11 26.02
N GLU A 465 -11.62 -11.89 25.64
CA GLU A 465 -12.99 -11.40 25.65
C GLU A 465 -13.66 -11.56 24.27
N PRO A 466 -15.00 -11.74 24.21
CA PRO A 466 -15.73 -11.67 22.94
C PRO A 466 -15.51 -10.32 22.28
N ARG A 467 -15.23 -10.32 20.96
CA ARG A 467 -14.88 -9.11 20.22
C ARG A 467 -15.89 -8.85 19.12
N GLY A 468 -17.08 -8.37 19.50
CA GLY A 468 -17.98 -7.77 18.54
C GLY A 468 -17.57 -6.33 18.20
N ALA A 469 -18.10 -5.77 17.14
CA ALA A 469 -17.83 -4.40 16.72
C ALA A 469 -18.04 -3.37 17.85
N HIS A 470 -19.11 -3.51 18.63
CA HIS A 470 -19.38 -2.64 19.78
C HIS A 470 -18.32 -2.79 20.89
N ASP A 471 -17.85 -4.01 21.14
CA ASP A 471 -16.82 -4.27 22.15
C ASP A 471 -15.48 -3.67 21.72
N ILE A 472 -15.12 -3.78 20.44
CA ILE A 472 -13.91 -3.15 19.91
C ILE A 472 -13.96 -1.64 20.07
N LEU A 473 -15.09 -1.00 19.76
CA LEU A 473 -15.25 0.44 19.96
C LEU A 473 -15.16 0.82 21.45
N ARG A 474 -15.80 0.03 22.33
CA ARG A 474 -15.78 0.27 23.77
C ARG A 474 -14.40 0.08 24.39
N GLU A 475 -13.71 -0.99 24.02
CA GLU A 475 -12.47 -1.41 24.67
C GLU A 475 -11.24 -0.63 24.20
N ILE A 476 -11.18 -0.29 22.89
CA ILE A 476 -9.97 0.27 22.28
C ILE A 476 -10.24 1.37 21.26
N GLY A 477 -11.42 1.38 20.60
CA GLY A 477 -11.70 2.27 19.48
C GLY A 477 -12.05 3.70 19.88
N GLY A 478 -12.87 3.86 20.95
CA GLY A 478 -13.28 5.16 21.44
C GLY A 478 -14.43 5.81 20.68
N LEU A 479 -14.77 7.04 21.08
CA LEU A 479 -15.97 7.71 20.61
C LEU A 479 -15.82 8.33 19.21
N ASP A 480 -14.65 8.74 18.85
CA ASP A 480 -14.34 9.27 17.51
C ASP A 480 -14.49 8.18 16.43
N LEU A 481 -13.93 6.99 16.67
CA LEU A 481 -14.14 5.84 15.79
C LEU A 481 -15.60 5.38 15.77
N ALA A 482 -16.31 5.47 16.92
CA ALA A 482 -17.73 5.14 16.96
C ALA A 482 -18.58 6.10 16.12
N VAL A 483 -18.33 7.42 16.20
CA VAL A 483 -18.99 8.41 15.34
C VAL A 483 -18.65 8.15 13.87
N ALA A 484 -17.36 7.96 13.54
CA ALA A 484 -16.92 7.69 12.17
C ALA A 484 -17.60 6.44 11.59
N THR A 485 -17.68 5.36 12.38
CA THR A 485 -18.43 4.13 12.03
C THR A 485 -19.90 4.43 11.76
N GLY A 486 -20.54 5.23 12.62
CA GLY A 486 -21.93 5.65 12.44
C GLY A 486 -22.15 6.47 11.16
N VAL A 487 -21.20 7.35 10.78
CA VAL A 487 -21.24 8.09 9.50
C VAL A 487 -21.25 7.12 8.32
N LEU A 488 -20.37 6.11 8.32
CA LEU A 488 -20.29 5.14 7.22
C LEU A 488 -21.57 4.30 7.08
N LEU A 489 -22.13 3.84 8.21
CA LEU A 489 -23.38 3.07 8.22
C LEU A 489 -24.58 3.92 7.74
N GLY A 490 -24.71 5.15 8.26
CA GLY A 490 -25.76 6.07 7.88
C GLY A 490 -25.67 6.47 6.40
N ALA A 491 -24.47 6.76 5.90
CA ALA A 491 -24.22 7.07 4.51
C ALA A 491 -24.62 5.90 3.58
N ALA A 492 -24.22 4.67 3.92
CA ALA A 492 -24.62 3.48 3.18
C ALA A 492 -26.14 3.29 3.17
N ALA A 493 -26.82 3.50 4.32
CA ALA A 493 -28.26 3.43 4.42
C ALA A 493 -28.97 4.46 3.51
N ARG A 494 -28.38 5.64 3.35
CA ARG A 494 -28.89 6.74 2.52
C ARG A 494 -28.35 6.71 1.08
N ARG A 495 -27.60 5.68 0.69
CA ARG A 495 -26.97 5.53 -0.63
C ARG A 495 -26.04 6.71 -0.99
N LEU A 496 -25.32 7.22 0.01
CA LEU A 496 -24.40 8.33 -0.12
C LEU A 496 -22.97 7.79 -0.10
N PRO A 497 -22.16 7.98 -1.16
CA PRO A 497 -20.78 7.52 -1.19
C PRO A 497 -19.91 8.30 -0.20
N VAL A 498 -18.92 7.61 0.39
CA VAL A 498 -17.96 8.20 1.34
C VAL A 498 -16.54 8.02 0.84
N LEU A 499 -15.83 9.11 0.68
CA LEU A 499 -14.39 9.13 0.47
C LEU A 499 -13.71 8.97 1.83
N ILE A 500 -13.01 7.85 2.05
CA ILE A 500 -12.29 7.60 3.30
C ILE A 500 -10.81 7.90 3.14
N ASP A 501 -10.18 8.37 4.21
CA ASP A 501 -8.77 8.67 4.26
C ASP A 501 -8.22 8.43 5.66
N GLY A 502 -6.95 8.09 5.71
CA GLY A 502 -6.18 8.01 6.94
C GLY A 502 -6.62 6.94 7.93
N PRO A 503 -5.99 6.96 9.13
CA PRO A 503 -6.23 5.96 10.18
C PRO A 503 -7.69 5.88 10.64
N LEU A 504 -8.35 7.03 10.84
CA LEU A 504 -9.73 7.08 11.30
C LEU A 504 -10.69 6.42 10.30
N GLY A 505 -10.57 6.77 9.01
CA GLY A 505 -11.45 6.26 7.96
C GLY A 505 -11.34 4.75 7.80
N ILE A 506 -10.11 4.24 7.79
CA ILE A 506 -9.83 2.80 7.67
C ILE A 506 -10.34 2.02 8.89
N ALA A 507 -10.03 2.46 10.11
CA ALA A 507 -10.47 1.76 11.31
C ALA A 507 -12.00 1.76 11.45
N ALA A 508 -12.66 2.90 11.15
CA ALA A 508 -14.11 2.98 11.11
C ALA A 508 -14.72 2.05 10.05
N GLY A 509 -14.08 1.95 8.87
CA GLY A 509 -14.46 1.02 7.80
C GLY A 509 -14.43 -0.44 8.22
N LEU A 510 -13.38 -0.86 8.95
CA LEU A 510 -13.25 -2.22 9.48
C LEU A 510 -14.40 -2.56 10.45
N VAL A 511 -14.71 -1.64 11.38
CA VAL A 511 -15.81 -1.83 12.34
C VAL A 511 -17.18 -1.79 11.65
N ALA A 512 -17.38 -0.87 10.70
CA ALA A 512 -18.62 -0.77 9.93
C ALA A 512 -18.89 -2.02 9.10
N ARG A 513 -17.87 -2.62 8.48
CA ARG A 513 -17.96 -3.91 7.76
C ARG A 513 -18.46 -5.03 8.69
N ASP A 514 -17.98 -5.08 9.92
CA ASP A 514 -18.38 -6.11 10.87
C ASP A 514 -19.82 -5.92 11.38
N LEU A 515 -20.36 -4.70 11.32
CA LEU A 515 -21.77 -4.38 11.61
C LEU A 515 -22.67 -4.64 10.39
N ALA A 516 -22.24 -4.21 9.22
CA ALA A 516 -22.95 -4.34 7.94
C ALA A 516 -21.95 -4.47 6.79
N GLY A 517 -21.80 -5.67 6.24
CA GLY A 517 -20.81 -5.96 5.21
C GLY A 517 -20.97 -5.14 3.92
N GLN A 518 -22.18 -4.63 3.65
CA GLN A 518 -22.48 -3.79 2.50
C GLN A 518 -21.83 -2.41 2.56
N THR A 519 -21.50 -1.91 3.76
CA THR A 519 -20.97 -0.56 3.97
C THR A 519 -19.70 -0.30 3.17
N ARG A 520 -18.81 -1.29 3.05
CA ARG A 520 -17.56 -1.17 2.30
C ARG A 520 -17.75 -0.78 0.83
N HIS A 521 -18.86 -1.18 0.22
CA HIS A 521 -19.16 -0.88 -1.19
C HIS A 521 -19.61 0.57 -1.42
N TRP A 522 -19.85 1.33 -0.35
CA TRP A 522 -20.12 2.76 -0.37
C TRP A 522 -18.88 3.59 -0.03
N CYS A 523 -17.73 2.94 0.19
CA CYS A 523 -16.46 3.57 0.53
C CYS A 523 -15.51 3.57 -0.67
N LEU A 524 -14.88 4.70 -0.94
CA LEU A 524 -13.77 4.84 -1.88
C LEU A 524 -12.55 5.33 -1.13
N LEU A 525 -11.37 4.79 -1.44
CA LEU A 525 -10.07 5.28 -0.97
C LEU A 525 -9.41 6.07 -2.10
N PRO A 526 -9.48 7.42 -2.09
CA PRO A 526 -8.93 8.24 -3.18
C PRO A 526 -7.42 8.15 -3.33
N GLU A 527 -6.70 8.04 -2.21
CA GLU A 527 -5.24 8.03 -2.15
C GLU A 527 -4.75 7.08 -1.04
N ALA A 528 -3.78 6.23 -1.37
CA ALA A 528 -3.22 5.25 -0.43
C ALA A 528 -2.43 5.90 0.71
N GLY A 529 -1.80 7.03 0.44
CA GLY A 529 -0.85 7.65 1.35
C GLY A 529 0.42 6.81 1.59
N THR A 530 1.18 7.18 2.61
CA THR A 530 2.42 6.48 2.98
C THR A 530 2.23 5.49 4.13
N LEU A 531 1.13 5.59 4.88
CA LEU A 531 0.93 4.85 6.12
C LEU A 531 0.63 3.38 5.90
N ALA A 532 1.44 2.49 6.50
CA ALA A 532 1.23 1.04 6.45
C ALA A 532 -0.14 0.63 7.00
N LEU A 533 -0.62 1.29 8.04
CA LEU A 533 -1.96 1.09 8.62
C LEU A 533 -3.06 1.26 7.56
N VAL A 534 -2.99 2.31 6.75
CA VAL A 534 -4.00 2.59 5.71
C VAL A 534 -3.97 1.51 4.64
N LYS A 535 -2.78 1.15 4.15
CA LYS A 535 -2.61 0.12 3.12
C LYS A 535 -3.11 -1.24 3.58
N GLN A 536 -2.69 -1.69 4.77
CA GLN A 536 -3.12 -2.98 5.33
C GLN A 536 -4.63 -3.03 5.59
N GLY A 537 -5.20 -1.93 6.10
CA GLY A 537 -6.64 -1.86 6.35
C GLY A 537 -7.47 -1.80 5.05
N ALA A 538 -6.98 -1.12 4.02
CA ALA A 538 -7.59 -1.11 2.69
C ALA A 538 -7.65 -2.52 2.09
N ASP A 539 -6.54 -3.28 2.15
CA ASP A 539 -6.50 -4.68 1.70
C ASP A 539 -7.58 -5.54 2.39
N VAL A 540 -7.72 -5.39 3.72
CA VAL A 540 -8.72 -6.14 4.50
C VAL A 540 -10.15 -5.73 4.17
N LEU A 541 -10.37 -4.46 3.82
CA LEU A 541 -11.66 -3.94 3.36
C LEU A 541 -11.97 -4.32 1.91
N GLY A 542 -10.96 -4.74 1.14
CA GLY A 542 -11.06 -4.98 -0.29
C GLY A 542 -11.22 -3.67 -1.07
N LEU A 543 -10.56 -2.60 -0.61
CA LEU A 543 -10.52 -1.30 -1.27
C LEU A 543 -9.21 -1.13 -2.03
N THR A 544 -9.31 -0.83 -3.32
CA THR A 544 -8.17 -0.45 -4.14
C THR A 544 -8.04 1.08 -4.11
N PRO A 545 -6.87 1.65 -3.75
CA PRO A 545 -6.68 3.09 -3.84
C PRO A 545 -6.73 3.54 -5.30
N VAL A 546 -7.44 4.64 -5.55
CA VAL A 546 -7.56 5.21 -6.91
C VAL A 546 -6.26 5.84 -7.37
N LEU A 547 -5.51 6.45 -6.44
CA LEU A 547 -4.24 7.11 -6.68
C LEU A 547 -3.18 6.60 -5.71
N GLU A 548 -1.93 6.57 -6.17
CA GLU A 548 -0.74 6.25 -5.38
C GLU A 548 0.29 7.37 -5.53
N LEU A 549 -0.05 8.56 -5.06
CA LEU A 549 0.82 9.74 -5.12
C LEU A 549 1.81 9.80 -3.96
N GLY A 550 1.62 8.95 -2.93
CA GLY A 550 2.44 8.92 -1.72
C GLY A 550 2.28 10.18 -0.87
N LEU A 551 1.09 10.76 -0.84
CA LEU A 551 0.78 11.93 -0.01
C LEU A 551 0.80 11.55 1.47
N ASP A 552 1.30 12.44 2.31
CA ASP A 552 1.31 12.31 3.77
C ASP A 552 0.91 13.65 4.40
N LEU A 553 -0.30 14.09 4.09
CA LEU A 553 -0.84 15.36 4.58
C LEU A 553 -1.57 15.20 5.93
N GLY A 554 -2.00 13.97 6.24
CA GLY A 554 -2.74 13.65 7.46
C GLY A 554 -4.19 14.14 7.45
N GLU A 555 -4.92 13.76 8.48
CA GLU A 555 -6.23 14.32 8.89
C GLU A 555 -7.36 14.27 7.83
N GLY A 556 -7.28 13.42 6.81
CA GLY A 556 -8.23 13.37 5.69
C GLY A 556 -7.86 14.30 4.52
N ALA A 557 -6.71 14.95 4.59
CA ALA A 557 -6.27 15.91 3.59
C ALA A 557 -5.82 15.27 2.28
N ASN A 558 -5.39 13.98 2.28
CA ASN A 558 -5.00 13.28 1.05
C ASN A 558 -6.20 13.11 0.12
N ALA A 559 -7.34 12.62 0.64
CA ALA A 559 -8.56 12.46 -0.14
C ALA A 559 -9.09 13.82 -0.65
N LEU A 560 -8.99 14.86 0.17
CA LEU A 560 -9.42 16.20 -0.21
C LEU A 560 -8.53 16.81 -1.31
N ALA A 561 -7.22 16.53 -1.28
CA ALA A 561 -6.28 16.93 -2.33
C ALA A 561 -6.53 16.16 -3.65
N ALA A 562 -6.97 14.90 -3.58
CA ALA A 562 -7.30 14.06 -4.73
C ALA A 562 -8.64 14.43 -5.39
N LEU A 563 -9.60 14.98 -4.64
CA LEU A 563 -10.97 15.23 -5.08
C LEU A 563 -11.09 16.04 -6.40
N PRO A 564 -10.32 17.11 -6.65
CA PRO A 564 -10.38 17.82 -7.92
C PRO A 564 -10.01 16.96 -9.13
N MET A 565 -9.04 16.05 -8.99
CA MET A 565 -8.66 15.12 -10.04
C MET A 565 -9.77 14.11 -10.32
N LEU A 566 -10.38 13.54 -9.27
CA LEU A 566 -11.51 12.63 -9.42
C LEU A 566 -12.68 13.30 -10.14
N ARG A 567 -13.03 14.54 -9.78
CA ARG A 567 -14.07 15.32 -10.47
C ARG A 567 -13.75 15.55 -11.94
N THR A 568 -12.49 15.83 -12.27
CA THR A 568 -12.06 16.00 -13.66
C THR A 568 -12.27 14.72 -14.45
N VAL A 569 -11.88 13.57 -13.88
CA VAL A 569 -12.02 12.26 -14.53
C VAL A 569 -13.48 11.89 -14.74
N LEU A 570 -14.33 12.09 -13.72
CA LEU A 570 -15.78 11.87 -13.84
C LEU A 570 -16.40 12.79 -14.89
N GLY A 571 -15.99 14.06 -14.94
CA GLY A 571 -16.45 15.00 -15.96
C GLY A 571 -16.07 14.59 -17.39
N LEU A 572 -14.86 14.06 -17.59
CA LEU A 572 -14.43 13.49 -18.86
C LEU A 572 -15.25 12.25 -19.22
N ALA A 573 -15.41 11.32 -18.28
CA ALA A 573 -16.20 10.11 -18.49
C ALA A 573 -17.65 10.39 -18.84
N ALA A 574 -18.25 11.44 -18.25
CA ALA A 574 -19.63 11.84 -18.53
C ALA A 574 -19.81 12.56 -19.87
N SER A 575 -18.82 13.36 -20.30
CA SER A 575 -18.96 14.28 -21.43
C SER A 575 -18.41 13.78 -22.76
N LEU A 576 -17.44 12.87 -22.75
CA LEU A 576 -16.81 12.39 -23.97
C LEU A 576 -17.75 11.47 -24.77
N PRO A 577 -17.87 11.68 -26.09
CA PRO A 577 -18.67 10.85 -26.97
C PRO A 577 -18.01 9.48 -27.20
N VAL A 578 -18.81 8.54 -27.70
CA VAL A 578 -18.31 7.28 -28.25
C VAL A 578 -17.49 7.59 -29.51
N HIS A 579 -16.40 6.85 -29.73
CA HIS A 579 -15.51 7.04 -30.86
C HIS A 579 -16.29 6.91 -32.18
N PRO A 580 -16.17 7.87 -33.12
CA PRO A 580 -16.97 7.90 -34.36
C PRO A 580 -16.88 6.62 -35.19
N ALA A 581 -15.73 5.95 -35.23
CA ALA A 581 -15.58 4.68 -35.95
C ALA A 581 -16.43 3.53 -35.40
N LEU A 582 -16.87 3.62 -34.12
CA LEU A 582 -17.73 2.62 -33.47
C LEU A 582 -19.22 2.94 -33.65
N LEU A 583 -19.55 4.15 -34.11
CA LEU A 583 -20.91 4.59 -34.43
C LEU A 583 -21.26 4.40 -35.92
N ALA A 584 -20.25 4.21 -36.78
CA ALA A 584 -20.47 3.89 -38.19
C ALA A 584 -21.11 2.49 -38.26
N GLU A 585 -22.34 2.38 -38.76
CA GLU A 585 -22.89 1.09 -39.17
C GLU A 585 -21.86 0.41 -40.07
N PRO A 586 -21.67 -0.93 -40.02
CA PRO A 586 -20.84 -1.60 -41.01
C PRO A 586 -21.47 -1.30 -42.37
N GLY A 587 -21.02 -0.20 -42.96
CA GLY A 587 -21.40 0.19 -44.31
C GLY A 587 -21.07 -0.97 -45.19
N ASP A 588 -22.04 -1.38 -45.99
CA ASP A 588 -21.93 -2.17 -47.19
C ASP A 588 -20.70 -1.65 -47.98
N GLY A 589 -19.54 -2.16 -47.61
CA GLY A 589 -18.32 -1.97 -48.34
C GLY A 589 -18.42 -2.79 -49.61
N GLY A 590 -19.19 -2.29 -50.56
CA GLY A 590 -19.12 -2.73 -51.91
C GLY A 590 -17.67 -2.69 -52.34
N LEU A 591 -17.03 -3.85 -52.32
CA LEU A 591 -15.85 -4.09 -53.16
C LEU A 591 -16.34 -3.83 -54.59
N THR A 592 -16.02 -2.66 -55.10
CA THR A 592 -15.98 -2.44 -56.54
C THR A 592 -14.87 -3.38 -57.02
N GLU A 593 -15.30 -4.54 -57.55
CA GLU A 593 -14.50 -5.32 -58.47
C GLU A 593 -14.21 -4.39 -59.63
N GLU A 594 -13.03 -3.79 -59.65
CA GLU A 594 -12.43 -3.29 -60.88
C GLU A 594 -12.07 -4.52 -61.70
N ASP A 595 -12.89 -4.78 -62.73
CA ASP A 595 -12.58 -5.61 -63.87
C ASP A 595 -11.31 -5.08 -64.54
N ASP A 596 -10.15 -5.63 -64.20
CA ASP A 596 -8.95 -5.59 -65.00
C ASP A 596 -8.80 -6.94 -65.72
N ASP A 597 -9.33 -6.94 -66.95
CA ASP A 597 -9.08 -7.95 -67.99
C ASP A 597 -7.68 -7.70 -68.61
N PRO A 598 -6.71 -8.61 -68.53
CA PRO A 598 -5.55 -8.58 -69.38
C PRO A 598 -5.64 -9.74 -70.40
N GLU A 599 -6.00 -9.35 -71.59
CA GLU A 599 -5.83 -10.16 -72.77
C GLU A 599 -4.37 -10.32 -73.15
N ALA A 600 -3.96 -11.58 -73.41
CA ALA A 600 -2.97 -12.12 -74.37
C ALA A 600 -1.49 -11.86 -74.13
N ALA A 601 -0.75 -12.89 -74.03
CA ALA A 601 0.18 -13.50 -74.95
C ALA A 601 1.37 -14.20 -74.27
N ASP A 602 1.54 -15.43 -74.76
CA ASP A 602 2.76 -16.20 -75.04
C ASP A 602 3.42 -17.06 -73.93
N GLU A 603 3.18 -18.35 -74.11
CA GLU A 603 4.07 -19.48 -73.75
C GLU A 603 5.34 -19.52 -74.67
N PRO A 604 6.34 -20.41 -74.50
CA PRO A 604 6.68 -21.38 -73.47
C PRO A 604 8.17 -21.48 -73.08
N ALA A 605 8.54 -22.21 -72.06
CA ALA A 605 9.60 -23.25 -72.10
C ALA A 605 9.98 -23.82 -70.72
N THR A 606 9.63 -25.06 -70.54
CA THR A 606 10.42 -26.21 -70.03
C THR A 606 11.54 -26.00 -69.00
N ALA A 607 11.50 -26.62 -67.87
CA ALA A 607 12.28 -27.82 -67.49
C ALA A 607 12.26 -28.17 -66.02
N THR A 608 11.83 -29.38 -65.75
CA THR A 608 12.35 -30.43 -64.82
C THR A 608 12.29 -30.24 -63.34
N ALA A 609 11.43 -31.10 -62.77
CA ALA A 609 11.51 -31.66 -61.41
C ALA A 609 12.77 -32.53 -61.24
N PRO A 610 13.17 -33.03 -60.05
CA PRO A 610 12.39 -34.08 -59.41
C PRO A 610 12.38 -34.14 -57.86
N ASP A 611 11.35 -34.83 -57.38
CA ASP A 611 11.28 -35.85 -56.31
C ASP A 611 11.66 -35.43 -54.89
N GLY A 612 10.96 -35.78 -53.85
CA GLY A 612 9.93 -36.75 -53.62
C GLY A 612 9.68 -36.89 -52.10
N PHE A 613 8.59 -37.56 -51.81
CA PHE A 613 8.17 -38.13 -50.52
C PHE A 613 7.52 -37.19 -49.52
N GLY A 614 6.32 -37.30 -49.03
CA GLY A 614 5.32 -38.36 -49.09
C GLY A 614 4.30 -38.06 -48.01
N ASN A 615 3.05 -37.93 -48.41
CA ASN A 615 1.87 -37.93 -47.53
C ASN A 615 1.47 -39.39 -47.25
N PRO A 616 0.73 -39.75 -46.23
CA PRO A 616 -0.73 -39.68 -46.28
C PRO A 616 -1.41 -39.37 -44.96
N ALA A 617 -2.47 -38.59 -44.92
CA ALA A 617 -3.90 -38.93 -45.03
C ALA A 617 -4.49 -39.74 -43.91
N GLY A 618 -5.62 -39.23 -43.43
CA GLY A 618 -6.69 -39.93 -42.69
C GLY A 618 -7.30 -39.00 -41.65
N ALA A 619 -8.30 -38.27 -41.93
CA ALA A 619 -9.77 -38.53 -42.05
C ALA A 619 -10.38 -39.00 -40.73
N ALA A 620 -11.27 -38.26 -40.22
CA ALA A 620 -12.72 -38.36 -40.01
C ALA A 620 -13.17 -38.06 -38.58
N GLU A 621 -13.99 -37.07 -38.47
CA GLU A 621 -15.38 -37.08 -37.97
C GLU A 621 -15.70 -37.60 -36.56
N GLY A 622 -16.49 -36.79 -35.84
CA GLY A 622 -17.58 -37.33 -35.02
C GLY A 622 -17.72 -36.67 -33.64
N SER A 623 -18.48 -35.64 -33.56
CA SER A 623 -19.79 -35.52 -32.92
C SER A 623 -19.97 -35.91 -31.45
N ALA A 624 -20.44 -34.91 -30.70
CA ALA A 624 -21.57 -34.91 -29.76
C ALA A 624 -21.45 -35.49 -28.33
N ALA A 625 -21.76 -34.58 -27.39
CA ALA A 625 -22.75 -34.65 -26.31
C ALA A 625 -22.60 -35.65 -25.15
N GLY A 626 -22.89 -35.09 -23.95
CA GLY A 626 -23.51 -35.82 -22.83
C GLY A 626 -22.80 -35.65 -21.51
N VAL A 627 -23.18 -34.71 -20.67
CA VAL A 627 -24.03 -34.82 -19.47
C VAL A 627 -23.78 -36.03 -18.55
N ALA A 628 -23.52 -35.70 -17.30
CA ALA A 628 -24.06 -36.20 -16.04
C ALA A 628 -22.99 -36.37 -14.95
N GLN A 629 -23.11 -35.61 -13.87
CA GLN A 629 -23.61 -35.92 -12.52
C GLN A 629 -23.22 -37.30 -11.93
N GLY A 630 -22.76 -37.26 -10.68
CA GLY A 630 -22.84 -38.30 -9.70
C GLY A 630 -21.64 -38.25 -8.75
N SER A 631 -21.71 -37.64 -7.59
CA SER A 631 -22.35 -38.07 -6.33
C SER A 631 -21.68 -39.26 -5.66
N ALA A 632 -21.14 -38.96 -4.48
CA ALA A 632 -21.27 -39.61 -3.20
C ALA A 632 -20.38 -40.81 -2.79
N ALA A 633 -19.90 -40.65 -1.58
CA ALA A 633 -19.77 -41.65 -0.49
C ALA A 633 -18.65 -42.67 -0.64
N GLY A 634 -17.82 -42.90 0.34
CA GLY A 634 -17.98 -43.04 1.74
C GLY A 634 -17.03 -44.08 2.27
N VAL A 635 -16.69 -43.93 3.52
CA VAL A 635 -16.60 -44.98 4.55
C VAL A 635 -15.27 -45.67 4.81
N ALA A 636 -14.78 -45.42 6.01
CA ALA A 636 -14.28 -46.27 7.08
C ALA A 636 -12.92 -46.96 6.86
N GLY A 637 -12.03 -46.87 7.77
CA GLY A 637 -12.03 -47.22 9.16
C GLY A 637 -10.82 -48.12 9.38
N GLY A 638 -10.08 -47.91 10.46
CA GLY A 638 -8.97 -48.81 10.80
C GLY A 638 -8.18 -48.30 12.00
N SER A 639 -8.76 -48.53 13.17
CA SER A 639 -8.17 -48.51 14.50
C SER A 639 -7.20 -49.71 14.70
N VAL A 640 -6.05 -49.48 15.37
CA VAL A 640 -5.38 -50.37 16.35
C VAL A 640 -4.37 -49.50 17.10
N ALA A 641 -4.47 -49.16 18.34
CA ALA A 641 -4.36 -49.82 19.64
C ALA A 641 -2.97 -50.35 20.01
N GLY A 642 -2.50 -49.91 21.16
CA GLY A 642 -1.56 -50.56 22.07
C GLY A 642 -0.18 -49.93 22.11
N ALA A 643 0.46 -49.69 23.21
CA ALA A 643 0.43 -49.92 24.65
C ALA A 643 1.55 -49.08 25.23
N ALA A 644 1.41 -48.33 26.24
CA ALA A 644 1.70 -48.49 27.67
C ALA A 644 3.05 -49.18 28.01
N GLU A 645 3.82 -48.47 28.82
CA GLU A 645 4.71 -48.91 29.92
C GLU A 645 5.82 -47.84 30.08
N GLU A 646 6.19 -47.36 31.13
CA GLU A 646 6.09 -47.45 32.60
C GLU A 646 7.19 -46.55 33.15
N SER A 647 6.84 -45.80 34.16
CA SER A 647 7.80 -45.14 35.07
C SER A 647 8.45 -46.16 36.00
N PRO A 648 9.63 -45.90 36.57
CA PRO A 648 9.56 -45.75 38.01
C PRO A 648 10.41 -44.62 38.64
N ALA A 649 9.92 -44.28 39.77
CA ALA A 649 10.35 -43.42 40.83
C ALA A 649 11.63 -43.83 41.58
N GLY A 650 12.16 -42.92 42.37
CA GLY A 650 12.98 -43.13 43.56
C GLY A 650 13.99 -42.03 43.73
N ARG A 651 13.85 -41.25 44.65
CA ARG A 651 14.02 -41.19 46.13
C ARG A 651 15.23 -40.36 46.54
N ASP A 652 14.93 -39.40 47.35
CA ASP A 652 15.42 -39.11 48.71
C ASP A 652 16.79 -38.41 48.90
N GLY A 653 16.74 -37.44 49.78
CA GLY A 653 17.75 -37.06 50.75
C GLY A 653 17.97 -35.54 50.72
N ASP A 654 17.34 -34.82 51.51
CA ASP A 654 17.32 -34.52 52.96
C ASP A 654 18.43 -33.56 53.36
N SER A 655 18.03 -32.56 54.13
CA SER A 655 18.67 -31.93 55.28
C SER A 655 19.35 -30.57 55.11
N ALA A 656 18.76 -29.61 55.63
CA ALA A 656 18.93 -28.85 56.91
C ALA A 656 19.68 -27.54 56.73
N ALA A 657 19.00 -26.47 57.07
CA ALA A 657 18.94 -25.73 58.32
C ALA A 657 20.05 -24.70 58.55
N GLY A 658 19.58 -23.55 59.01
CA GLY A 658 20.33 -22.52 59.74
C GLY A 658 20.37 -21.19 59.00
N GLY A 659 19.78 -20.18 59.39
CA GLY A 659 19.47 -19.58 60.70
C GLY A 659 19.94 -18.15 60.63
N VAL A 660 19.00 -17.24 60.76
CA VAL A 660 18.90 -16.14 61.70
C VAL A 660 19.85 -14.95 61.59
N GLU A 661 19.24 -13.80 61.69
CA GLU A 661 19.49 -12.49 62.28
C GLU A 661 19.91 -11.37 61.33
N ASP A 662 19.08 -10.36 61.19
CA ASP A 662 18.84 -9.17 62.01
C ASP A 662 19.80 -8.01 61.74
N GLY A 663 19.26 -6.83 61.56
CA GLY A 663 19.97 -5.55 61.69
C GLY A 663 19.57 -4.49 60.67
N ALA A 664 18.53 -3.86 60.87
CA ALA A 664 18.15 -2.53 61.35
C ALA A 664 19.03 -1.36 60.94
N ALA A 665 18.33 -0.38 60.36
CA ALA A 665 18.39 1.07 60.56
C ALA A 665 19.51 1.91 59.94
N GLY A 666 19.07 2.99 59.28
CA GLY A 666 19.75 4.26 59.41
C GLY A 666 19.82 5.15 58.14
N ARG A 667 18.82 5.95 57.97
CA ARG A 667 18.86 7.38 57.59
C ARG A 667 20.10 7.94 56.90
N SER A 668 19.96 8.49 55.72
CA SER A 668 19.99 9.95 55.47
C SER A 668 19.33 10.24 54.12
#